data_efb2c0a0c8e535db2f2e27db6a277065
#
_entry.id   efb2c0a0c8e535db2f2e27db6a277065
#
_cell.length_a   1.000
_cell.length_b   1.000
_cell.length_c   1.000
_cell.angle_alpha   90.00
_cell.angle_beta   90.00
_cell.angle_gamma   90.00
#
_symmetry.space_group_name_H-M   'P 1'
#
loop_
_entity.id
_entity.type
_entity.pdbx_description
1 polymer ?
#
loop_
_entity_poly.entity_id
_entity_poly.type
_entity_poly.pdbx_seq_one_letter_code
_entity_poly.pdbx_strand_id
1 'polypeptide(L)'
;MTKKANLHEALKKYFGFDKFKGDQEKIIQSLLDGKDTFVLMPTGGGKSLCYQLPSLLMDGVAIVISPLIALMKNQVDFISQLSEHEGTAHYLNSSLNKAAIDQVKSDIQSGITKLLYVAPESLTKEENVEFLKSVKISFYAVDEAHCISEWGHDFRPEYRRIRPIVNEIGPAPIIALTATATDKVRSDIKKSLGILDAREFKSSFNRPNLYYEVRSKTKDVDKDIIRFIKQHPGKSGIIYCLSRKKVEELAAILRANDIKAAAYHAGLDSPTRTQTQDDFLMENIDVIVATIAFGMGIDKPDVRFVIHYDIPKSLEGYYQETGRAGRDGGEGICLAFYSSKDLDKLEKFMEGKPVAEQDIGRQLLVETAAYAETSVCRRKMLLHYFGETYDRENCGNCDNCLHPKTKIEAMNQLVTVLQVIQRIKENFRSDYVIDFIIGKETEEIIAHKHHEYDEFGIGEDEDPKIWNPVIRQALLMGYLKKEVENYGILKITSAGKKFLKAPQSFMIVKDAEFSDDIDSGGEHEGTAGALDPTLAAMLRDLRKKVSKRMERPPYVIFQDVSIDQMATDYPVTLEELKNIQGVGEGKVKQPYATEFVELIKKYCDENDIERQVDMRVRTVAKKSMLKVKIIQSIDRQIALDDIANAQGIDFDELLSEIEAIVYSGTKLNIDYFLEEVMDEDHIDDIYDYFADSDTDRLSVAQEELGGDYSEDEIRLVRIKFLSEMAN
;
A
#
# COMPACT_ATOMS: atom_id res chain seq x y z
N MET A 1 -46.77 18.08 -18.84
CA MET A 1 -46.68 16.65 -18.48
C MET A 1 -45.55 16.05 -19.32
N THR A 2 -44.37 16.02 -18.80
CA THR A 2 -43.21 15.36 -19.44
C THR A 2 -43.49 13.87 -19.52
N LYS A 3 -43.49 13.28 -20.74
CA LYS A 3 -43.52 11.83 -20.96
C LYS A 3 -42.47 11.23 -20.03
N LYS A 4 -42.86 10.29 -19.13
CA LYS A 4 -41.90 9.48 -18.36
C LYS A 4 -40.93 8.88 -19.39
N ALA A 5 -39.72 9.39 -19.44
CA ALA A 5 -38.69 8.80 -20.29
C ALA A 5 -38.51 7.32 -19.86
N ASN A 6 -38.56 6.41 -20.83
CA ASN A 6 -38.28 5.03 -20.54
C ASN A 6 -36.77 4.92 -20.24
N LEU A 7 -36.44 4.83 -18.94
CA LEU A 7 -35.05 4.81 -18.48
C LEU A 7 -34.23 3.66 -19.08
N HIS A 8 -34.88 2.52 -19.33
CA HIS A 8 -34.20 1.37 -19.97
C HIS A 8 -33.87 1.65 -21.44
N GLU A 9 -34.77 2.31 -22.18
CA GLU A 9 -34.48 2.73 -23.56
C GLU A 9 -33.39 3.78 -23.61
N ALA A 10 -33.39 4.73 -22.68
CA ALA A 10 -32.34 5.74 -22.56
C ALA A 10 -30.98 5.12 -22.19
N LEU A 11 -30.95 4.20 -21.23
CA LEU A 11 -29.75 3.46 -20.85
C LEU A 11 -29.17 2.70 -22.04
N LYS A 12 -30.02 2.00 -22.80
CA LYS A 12 -29.62 1.27 -24.01
C LYS A 12 -29.10 2.22 -25.09
N LYS A 13 -29.83 3.33 -25.31
CA LYS A 13 -29.49 4.32 -26.35
C LYS A 13 -28.15 4.99 -26.09
N TYR A 14 -27.95 5.53 -24.88
CA TYR A 14 -26.79 6.36 -24.57
C TYR A 14 -25.57 5.58 -24.07
N PHE A 15 -25.77 4.46 -23.36
CA PHE A 15 -24.68 3.72 -22.72
C PHE A 15 -24.51 2.29 -23.23
N GLY A 16 -25.45 1.80 -24.05
CA GLY A 16 -25.40 0.44 -24.58
C GLY A 16 -25.72 -0.67 -23.57
N PHE A 17 -26.11 -0.33 -22.35
CA PHE A 17 -26.43 -1.31 -21.31
C PHE A 17 -27.91 -1.72 -21.35
N ASP A 18 -28.17 -3.01 -21.14
CA ASP A 18 -29.54 -3.55 -21.14
C ASP A 18 -30.20 -3.45 -19.76
N LYS A 19 -29.43 -3.35 -18.68
CA LYS A 19 -29.95 -3.37 -17.29
C LYS A 19 -29.16 -2.44 -16.38
N PHE A 20 -29.86 -1.82 -15.45
CA PHE A 20 -29.26 -1.07 -14.33
C PHE A 20 -28.64 -2.03 -13.31
N LYS A 21 -27.56 -1.61 -12.65
CA LYS A 21 -26.94 -2.32 -11.53
C LYS A 21 -27.52 -1.83 -10.21
N GLY A 22 -27.93 -2.75 -9.34
CA GLY A 22 -28.44 -2.40 -8.01
C GLY A 22 -29.56 -1.35 -8.04
N ASP A 23 -29.39 -0.27 -7.25
CA ASP A 23 -30.39 0.78 -7.12
C ASP A 23 -30.23 1.96 -8.12
N GLN A 24 -29.37 1.84 -9.16
CA GLN A 24 -29.12 2.92 -10.12
C GLN A 24 -30.41 3.52 -10.70
N GLU A 25 -31.36 2.70 -11.12
CA GLU A 25 -32.65 3.15 -11.67
C GLU A 25 -33.44 4.01 -10.67
N LYS A 26 -33.52 3.58 -9.42
CA LYS A 26 -34.22 4.32 -8.36
C LYS A 26 -33.52 5.64 -8.00
N ILE A 27 -32.17 5.66 -8.03
CA ILE A 27 -31.35 6.85 -7.81
C ILE A 27 -31.60 7.86 -8.91
N ILE A 28 -31.54 7.45 -10.17
CA ILE A 28 -31.82 8.29 -11.33
C ILE A 28 -33.23 8.83 -11.28
N GLN A 29 -34.24 7.97 -11.00
CA GLN A 29 -35.61 8.40 -10.87
C GLN A 29 -35.80 9.42 -9.75
N SER A 30 -35.13 9.25 -8.59
CA SER A 30 -35.17 10.23 -7.49
C SER A 30 -34.72 11.62 -7.92
N LEU A 31 -33.64 11.69 -8.72
CA LEU A 31 -33.11 12.95 -9.25
C LEU A 31 -34.07 13.57 -10.29
N LEU A 32 -34.61 12.76 -11.20
CA LEU A 32 -35.61 13.18 -12.20
C LEU A 32 -36.92 13.68 -11.55
N ASP A 33 -37.26 13.15 -10.39
CA ASP A 33 -38.40 13.61 -9.56
C ASP A 33 -38.10 14.94 -8.84
N GLY A 34 -36.92 15.54 -9.03
CA GLY A 34 -36.47 16.79 -8.41
C GLY A 34 -36.17 16.65 -6.91
N LYS A 35 -35.74 15.48 -6.46
CA LYS A 35 -35.42 15.21 -5.05
C LYS A 35 -33.91 15.23 -4.82
N ASP A 36 -33.51 15.88 -3.70
CA ASP A 36 -32.15 15.72 -3.19
C ASP A 36 -31.89 14.25 -2.90
N THR A 37 -30.70 13.78 -3.27
CA THR A 37 -30.36 12.36 -3.24
C THR A 37 -28.96 12.17 -2.66
N PHE A 38 -28.83 11.25 -1.72
CA PHE A 38 -27.55 10.83 -1.17
C PHE A 38 -27.24 9.39 -1.59
N VAL A 39 -26.08 9.16 -2.18
CA VAL A 39 -25.67 7.86 -2.73
C VAL A 39 -24.37 7.40 -2.10
N LEU A 40 -24.45 6.30 -1.38
CA LEU A 40 -23.29 5.57 -0.86
C LEU A 40 -23.15 4.28 -1.67
N MET A 41 -22.18 4.25 -2.57
CA MET A 41 -22.00 3.15 -3.52
C MET A 41 -20.51 2.86 -3.70
N PRO A 42 -20.07 1.61 -3.56
CA PRO A 42 -18.64 1.25 -3.64
C PRO A 42 -18.02 1.63 -4.98
N THR A 43 -16.70 1.70 -5.02
CA THR A 43 -15.94 1.86 -6.26
C THR A 43 -16.27 0.72 -7.23
N GLY A 44 -16.46 1.04 -8.52
CA GLY A 44 -16.93 0.07 -9.52
C GLY A 44 -18.45 -0.19 -9.52
N GLY A 45 -19.20 0.42 -8.60
CA GLY A 45 -20.66 0.32 -8.56
C GLY A 45 -21.39 1.12 -9.66
N GLY A 46 -20.66 1.97 -10.41
CA GLY A 46 -21.25 2.78 -11.49
C GLY A 46 -21.89 4.06 -11.00
N LYS A 47 -21.28 4.75 -10.03
CA LYS A 47 -21.75 6.05 -9.50
C LYS A 47 -21.96 7.10 -10.59
N SER A 48 -21.05 7.20 -11.56
CA SER A 48 -21.09 8.22 -12.62
C SER A 48 -22.37 8.14 -13.44
N LEU A 49 -22.87 6.94 -13.74
CA LEU A 49 -24.11 6.74 -14.48
C LEU A 49 -25.31 7.40 -13.78
N CYS A 50 -25.31 7.47 -12.43
CA CYS A 50 -26.40 8.00 -11.64
C CYS A 50 -26.62 9.52 -11.84
N TYR A 51 -25.62 10.25 -12.33
CA TYR A 51 -25.75 11.66 -12.72
C TYR A 51 -25.58 11.89 -14.22
N GLN A 52 -24.84 11.04 -14.94
CA GLN A 52 -24.65 11.18 -16.39
C GLN A 52 -25.95 10.94 -17.18
N LEU A 53 -26.64 9.85 -16.90
CA LEU A 53 -27.89 9.56 -17.63
C LEU A 53 -28.99 10.61 -17.40
N PRO A 54 -29.29 11.04 -16.15
CA PRO A 54 -30.30 12.09 -15.96
C PRO A 54 -29.91 13.43 -16.57
N SER A 55 -28.62 13.79 -16.64
CA SER A 55 -28.19 15.04 -17.29
C SER A 55 -28.51 15.07 -18.79
N LEU A 56 -28.46 13.93 -19.47
CA LEU A 56 -28.82 13.80 -20.87
C LEU A 56 -30.35 13.87 -21.11
N LEU A 57 -31.15 13.62 -20.06
CA LEU A 57 -32.61 13.58 -20.12
C LEU A 57 -33.28 14.86 -19.64
N MET A 58 -32.59 15.67 -18.84
CA MET A 58 -33.12 16.90 -18.25
C MET A 58 -32.81 18.13 -19.09
N ASP A 59 -33.63 19.14 -18.99
CA ASP A 59 -33.39 20.44 -19.59
C ASP A 59 -32.40 21.26 -18.73
N GLY A 60 -31.43 21.89 -19.38
CA GLY A 60 -30.42 22.69 -18.71
C GLY A 60 -29.08 21.93 -18.65
N VAL A 61 -28.14 22.44 -17.88
CA VAL A 61 -26.81 21.88 -17.63
C VAL A 61 -26.71 21.32 -16.23
N ALA A 62 -26.20 20.11 -16.08
CA ALA A 62 -25.82 19.56 -14.79
C ALA A 62 -24.41 20.00 -14.41
N ILE A 63 -24.26 20.53 -13.19
CA ILE A 63 -22.95 20.92 -12.64
C ILE A 63 -22.42 19.77 -11.80
N VAL A 64 -21.32 19.17 -12.27
CA VAL A 64 -20.64 18.06 -11.55
C VAL A 64 -19.40 18.61 -10.85
N ILE A 65 -19.46 18.67 -9.54
CA ILE A 65 -18.36 19.15 -8.71
C ILE A 65 -17.48 17.94 -8.37
N SER A 66 -16.23 17.96 -8.84
CA SER A 66 -15.29 16.85 -8.70
C SER A 66 -13.91 17.36 -8.25
N PRO A 67 -13.15 16.61 -7.43
CA PRO A 67 -11.91 17.12 -6.84
C PRO A 67 -10.69 17.02 -7.75
N LEU A 68 -10.79 16.36 -8.91
CA LEU A 68 -9.63 15.99 -9.71
C LEU A 68 -9.79 16.29 -11.20
N ILE A 69 -8.82 17.06 -11.72
CA ILE A 69 -8.76 17.46 -13.14
C ILE A 69 -8.69 16.25 -14.08
N ALA A 70 -7.84 15.27 -13.76
CA ALA A 70 -7.68 14.06 -14.58
C ALA A 70 -8.97 13.23 -14.66
N LEU A 71 -9.71 13.10 -13.56
CA LEU A 71 -11.00 12.42 -13.53
C LEU A 71 -12.02 13.13 -14.42
N MET A 72 -12.08 14.47 -14.33
CA MET A 72 -12.99 15.27 -15.17
C MET A 72 -12.73 15.03 -16.65
N LYS A 73 -11.46 15.07 -17.08
CA LYS A 73 -11.08 14.83 -18.47
C LYS A 73 -11.56 13.46 -18.94
N ASN A 74 -11.25 12.40 -18.20
CA ASN A 74 -11.66 11.04 -18.55
C ASN A 74 -13.19 10.90 -18.67
N GLN A 75 -13.94 11.54 -17.77
CA GLN A 75 -15.41 11.52 -17.81
C GLN A 75 -15.97 12.31 -19.02
N VAL A 76 -15.36 13.45 -19.35
CA VAL A 76 -15.75 14.23 -20.53
C VAL A 76 -15.44 13.46 -21.81
N ASP A 77 -14.23 12.89 -21.92
CA ASP A 77 -13.82 12.08 -23.08
C ASP A 77 -14.77 10.89 -23.27
N PHE A 78 -15.14 10.22 -22.17
CA PHE A 78 -16.10 9.11 -22.21
C PHE A 78 -17.49 9.54 -22.73
N ILE A 79 -18.06 10.63 -22.22
CA ILE A 79 -19.35 11.13 -22.68
C ILE A 79 -19.27 11.62 -24.12
N SER A 80 -18.19 12.25 -24.53
CA SER A 80 -17.99 12.72 -25.90
C SER A 80 -17.98 11.57 -26.91
N GLN A 81 -17.40 10.41 -26.54
CA GLN A 81 -17.43 9.20 -27.38
C GLN A 81 -18.83 8.59 -27.52
N LEU A 82 -19.70 8.77 -26.54
CA LEU A 82 -21.07 8.24 -26.55
C LEU A 82 -22.08 9.20 -27.19
N SER A 83 -21.71 10.47 -27.36
CA SER A 83 -22.62 11.53 -27.83
C SER A 83 -22.52 11.74 -29.32
N GLU A 84 -23.67 12.05 -29.97
CA GLU A 84 -23.74 12.43 -31.36
C GLU A 84 -23.21 13.87 -31.62
N HIS A 85 -23.07 14.67 -30.55
CA HIS A 85 -22.65 16.09 -30.64
C HIS A 85 -21.39 16.32 -29.82
N GLU A 86 -20.39 16.94 -30.45
CA GLU A 86 -19.24 17.50 -29.75
C GLU A 86 -19.74 18.60 -28.78
N GLY A 87 -19.13 18.68 -27.58
CA GLY A 87 -19.51 19.68 -26.58
C GLY A 87 -20.66 19.29 -25.64
N THR A 88 -21.20 18.06 -25.73
CA THR A 88 -22.22 17.56 -24.78
C THR A 88 -21.73 17.57 -23.34
N ALA A 89 -20.43 17.33 -23.11
CA ALA A 89 -19.78 17.45 -21.80
C ALA A 89 -18.55 18.34 -21.93
N HIS A 90 -18.33 19.17 -20.92
CA HIS A 90 -17.14 20.01 -20.77
C HIS A 90 -16.60 19.94 -19.35
N TYR A 91 -15.38 20.38 -19.17
CA TYR A 91 -14.83 20.68 -17.85
C TYR A 91 -14.37 22.13 -17.76
N LEU A 92 -14.39 22.70 -16.56
CA LEU A 92 -13.94 24.04 -16.26
C LEU A 92 -12.96 23.99 -15.07
N ASN A 93 -11.68 24.16 -15.39
CA ASN A 93 -10.59 24.14 -14.41
C ASN A 93 -9.45 25.09 -14.78
N SER A 94 -8.39 25.13 -13.97
CA SER A 94 -7.25 26.03 -14.15
C SER A 94 -6.32 25.69 -15.33
N SER A 95 -6.52 24.55 -16.00
CA SER A 95 -5.67 24.16 -17.13
C SER A 95 -6.15 24.71 -18.49
N LEU A 96 -7.38 25.25 -18.55
CA LEU A 96 -7.94 25.77 -19.78
C LEU A 96 -7.44 27.18 -20.09
N ASN A 97 -7.15 27.44 -21.38
CA ASN A 97 -6.90 28.79 -21.87
C ASN A 97 -8.21 29.56 -22.10
N LYS A 98 -8.10 30.89 -22.31
CA LYS A 98 -9.27 31.76 -22.46
C LYS A 98 -10.20 31.34 -23.61
N ALA A 99 -9.64 31.00 -24.77
CA ALA A 99 -10.43 30.60 -25.93
C ALA A 99 -11.27 29.33 -25.64
N ALA A 100 -10.70 28.34 -24.94
CA ALA A 100 -11.42 27.13 -24.53
C ALA A 100 -12.51 27.46 -23.50
N ILE A 101 -12.28 28.38 -22.56
CA ILE A 101 -13.31 28.82 -21.60
C ILE A 101 -14.46 29.51 -22.33
N ASP A 102 -14.18 30.37 -23.30
CA ASP A 102 -15.20 31.10 -24.09
C ASP A 102 -16.03 30.09 -24.92
N GLN A 103 -15.41 29.07 -25.49
CA GLN A 103 -16.12 27.99 -26.19
C GLN A 103 -17.06 27.21 -25.24
N VAL A 104 -16.58 26.82 -24.07
CA VAL A 104 -17.40 26.14 -23.04
C VAL A 104 -18.63 26.98 -22.69
N LYS A 105 -18.45 28.28 -22.46
CA LYS A 105 -19.54 29.21 -22.14
C LYS A 105 -20.55 29.31 -23.29
N SER A 106 -20.07 29.38 -24.52
CA SER A 106 -20.92 29.43 -25.73
C SER A 106 -21.76 28.15 -25.89
N ASP A 107 -21.17 26.96 -25.70
CA ASP A 107 -21.85 25.68 -25.83
C ASP A 107 -22.89 25.47 -24.71
N ILE A 108 -22.64 25.98 -23.52
CA ILE A 108 -23.62 25.97 -22.42
C ILE A 108 -24.81 26.88 -22.76
N GLN A 109 -24.54 28.10 -23.23
CA GLN A 109 -25.60 29.06 -23.59
C GLN A 109 -26.47 28.57 -24.76
N SER A 110 -25.89 27.86 -25.71
CA SER A 110 -26.61 27.26 -26.84
C SER A 110 -27.40 26.00 -26.44
N GLY A 111 -27.21 25.47 -25.22
CA GLY A 111 -27.89 24.27 -24.72
C GLY A 111 -27.33 22.95 -25.24
N ILE A 112 -26.17 22.98 -25.91
CA ILE A 112 -25.45 21.79 -26.38
C ILE A 112 -24.88 21.03 -25.19
N THR A 113 -24.26 21.75 -24.24
CA THR A 113 -23.63 21.15 -23.04
C THR A 113 -24.71 20.68 -22.05
N LYS A 114 -24.66 19.42 -21.71
CA LYS A 114 -25.52 18.76 -20.71
C LYS A 114 -24.81 18.51 -19.37
N LEU A 115 -23.49 18.33 -19.41
CA LEU A 115 -22.66 18.15 -18.23
C LEU A 115 -21.50 19.14 -18.23
N LEU A 116 -21.36 19.86 -17.12
CA LEU A 116 -20.19 20.69 -16.86
C LEU A 116 -19.49 20.19 -15.59
N TYR A 117 -18.30 19.60 -15.76
CA TYR A 117 -17.44 19.23 -14.64
C TYR A 117 -16.65 20.44 -14.14
N VAL A 118 -16.68 20.71 -12.86
CA VAL A 118 -16.04 21.90 -12.27
C VAL A 118 -15.23 21.49 -11.02
N ALA A 119 -14.00 22.00 -10.92
CA ALA A 119 -13.25 21.93 -9.68
C ALA A 119 -13.86 22.88 -8.63
N PRO A 120 -13.89 22.53 -7.35
CA PRO A 120 -14.42 23.41 -6.30
C PRO A 120 -13.80 24.81 -6.31
N GLU A 121 -12.48 24.90 -6.53
CA GLU A 121 -11.73 26.15 -6.59
C GLU A 121 -12.13 27.03 -7.81
N SER A 122 -12.52 26.38 -8.89
CA SER A 122 -13.01 27.08 -10.09
C SER A 122 -14.46 27.55 -9.93
N LEU A 123 -15.27 26.77 -9.19
CA LEU A 123 -16.64 27.14 -8.89
C LEU A 123 -16.72 28.39 -7.98
N THR A 124 -15.70 28.64 -7.15
CA THR A 124 -15.66 29.81 -6.25
C THR A 124 -15.28 31.14 -6.94
N LYS A 125 -14.87 31.10 -8.22
CA LYS A 125 -14.51 32.33 -8.95
C LYS A 125 -15.77 33.11 -9.31
N GLU A 126 -15.81 34.39 -8.96
CA GLU A 126 -16.96 35.28 -9.15
C GLU A 126 -17.46 35.29 -10.62
N GLU A 127 -16.51 35.32 -11.58
CA GLU A 127 -16.84 35.27 -13.00
C GLU A 127 -17.63 34.02 -13.40
N ASN A 128 -17.29 32.86 -12.82
CA ASN A 128 -17.98 31.62 -13.11
C ASN A 128 -19.35 31.57 -12.43
N VAL A 129 -19.45 32.08 -11.20
CA VAL A 129 -20.72 32.16 -10.47
C VAL A 129 -21.71 33.06 -11.24
N GLU A 130 -21.27 34.26 -11.65
CA GLU A 130 -22.11 35.19 -12.42
C GLU A 130 -22.55 34.60 -13.77
N PHE A 131 -21.66 33.89 -14.45
CA PHE A 131 -22.02 33.18 -15.67
C PHE A 131 -23.09 32.11 -15.40
N LEU A 132 -22.89 31.28 -14.39
CA LEU A 132 -23.82 30.16 -14.05
C LEU A 132 -25.18 30.67 -13.58
N LYS A 133 -25.30 31.87 -12.99
CA LYS A 133 -26.61 32.49 -12.69
C LYS A 133 -27.43 32.75 -13.94
N SER A 134 -26.79 32.93 -15.10
CA SER A 134 -27.47 33.26 -16.36
C SER A 134 -28.00 32.03 -17.11
N VAL A 135 -27.68 30.82 -16.66
CA VAL A 135 -28.04 29.56 -17.35
C VAL A 135 -28.98 28.70 -16.50
N LYS A 136 -29.75 27.85 -17.18
CA LYS A 136 -30.64 26.89 -16.50
C LYS A 136 -29.84 25.71 -15.97
N ILE A 137 -29.76 25.56 -14.65
CA ILE A 137 -29.17 24.41 -13.99
C ILE A 137 -30.20 23.31 -13.86
N SER A 138 -29.87 22.09 -14.29
CA SER A 138 -30.72 20.91 -14.12
C SER A 138 -30.61 20.33 -12.71
N PHE A 139 -29.40 20.14 -12.22
CA PHE A 139 -29.07 19.71 -10.86
C PHE A 139 -27.56 19.90 -10.58
N TYR A 140 -27.17 19.75 -9.30
CA TYR A 140 -25.78 19.71 -8.87
C TYR A 140 -25.43 18.28 -8.47
N ALA A 141 -24.32 17.74 -8.99
CA ALA A 141 -23.76 16.49 -8.56
C ALA A 141 -22.45 16.77 -7.77
N VAL A 142 -22.40 16.35 -6.54
CA VAL A 142 -21.20 16.44 -5.69
C VAL A 142 -20.55 15.07 -5.65
N ASP A 143 -19.56 14.88 -6.51
CA ASP A 143 -18.78 13.64 -6.56
C ASP A 143 -17.71 13.65 -5.47
N GLU A 144 -17.33 12.45 -5.00
CA GLU A 144 -16.45 12.26 -3.85
C GLU A 144 -16.85 13.15 -2.64
N ALA A 145 -18.15 13.16 -2.34
CA ALA A 145 -18.75 14.03 -1.32
C ALA A 145 -18.13 13.87 0.08
N HIS A 146 -17.40 12.75 0.35
CA HIS A 146 -16.65 12.58 1.59
C HIS A 146 -15.56 13.65 1.81
N CYS A 147 -15.12 14.34 0.75
CA CYS A 147 -14.18 15.47 0.84
C CYS A 147 -14.74 16.67 1.65
N ILE A 148 -16.04 16.74 1.89
CA ILE A 148 -16.66 17.76 2.73
C ILE A 148 -16.30 17.61 4.21
N SER A 149 -16.08 16.38 4.66
CA SER A 149 -16.00 16.03 6.08
C SER A 149 -14.55 16.03 6.57
N GLU A 150 -14.30 16.71 7.68
CA GLU A 150 -13.00 16.64 8.41
C GLU A 150 -12.70 15.23 8.93
N TRP A 151 -13.75 14.42 9.10
CA TRP A 151 -13.65 13.02 9.49
C TRP A 151 -13.46 12.09 8.30
N GLY A 152 -13.48 12.64 7.07
CA GLY A 152 -13.18 11.90 5.86
C GLY A 152 -11.67 11.76 5.65
N HIS A 153 -11.25 10.74 4.95
CA HIS A 153 -9.82 10.44 4.70
C HIS A 153 -9.14 11.43 3.72
N ASP A 154 -9.92 12.24 2.97
CA ASP A 154 -9.44 13.27 2.01
C ASP A 154 -10.26 14.56 2.18
N PHE A 155 -10.15 15.18 3.35
CA PHE A 155 -10.84 16.44 3.62
C PHE A 155 -10.30 17.58 2.73
N ARG A 156 -11.23 18.35 2.12
CA ARG A 156 -10.93 19.52 1.29
C ARG A 156 -11.80 20.70 1.72
N PRO A 157 -11.22 21.74 2.31
CA PRO A 157 -11.96 22.91 2.81
C PRO A 157 -12.85 23.58 1.77
N GLU A 158 -12.46 23.54 0.49
CA GLU A 158 -13.20 24.12 -0.63
C GLU A 158 -14.57 23.48 -0.81
N TYR A 159 -14.73 22.19 -0.48
CA TYR A 159 -16.00 21.49 -0.54
C TYR A 159 -17.05 22.04 0.43
N ARG A 160 -16.65 22.64 1.55
CA ARG A 160 -17.56 23.31 2.50
C ARG A 160 -18.18 24.57 1.94
N ARG A 161 -17.60 25.15 0.90
CA ARG A 161 -18.10 26.33 0.20
C ARG A 161 -19.19 26.02 -0.85
N ILE A 162 -19.39 24.74 -1.19
CA ILE A 162 -20.34 24.31 -2.24
C ILE A 162 -21.74 24.80 -1.94
N ARG A 163 -22.28 24.62 -0.75
CA ARG A 163 -23.66 25.01 -0.42
C ARG A 163 -23.93 26.50 -0.53
N PRO A 164 -23.09 27.39 0.03
CA PRO A 164 -23.20 28.84 -0.20
C PRO A 164 -23.26 29.20 -1.68
N ILE A 165 -22.38 28.62 -2.49
CA ILE A 165 -22.28 28.90 -3.94
C ILE A 165 -23.52 28.38 -4.69
N VAL A 166 -23.99 27.20 -4.39
CA VAL A 166 -25.25 26.65 -4.95
C VAL A 166 -26.44 27.59 -4.65
N ASN A 167 -26.51 28.12 -3.44
CA ASN A 167 -27.55 29.07 -3.08
C ASN A 167 -27.46 30.41 -3.86
N GLU A 168 -26.23 30.81 -4.21
CA GLU A 168 -25.97 32.03 -4.96
C GLU A 168 -26.28 31.87 -6.46
N ILE A 169 -25.92 30.74 -7.06
CA ILE A 169 -26.20 30.44 -8.49
C ILE A 169 -27.68 30.22 -8.70
N GLY A 170 -28.34 29.43 -7.88
CA GLY A 170 -29.77 29.16 -7.96
C GLY A 170 -30.12 27.75 -7.48
N PRO A 171 -31.32 27.59 -6.92
CA PRO A 171 -31.78 26.31 -6.35
C PRO A 171 -32.01 25.28 -7.46
N ALA A 172 -31.40 24.10 -7.30
CA ALA A 172 -31.67 22.91 -8.09
C ALA A 172 -31.43 21.67 -7.21
N PRO A 173 -31.92 20.48 -7.55
CA PRO A 173 -31.69 19.26 -6.79
C PRO A 173 -30.18 18.96 -6.65
N ILE A 174 -29.79 18.41 -5.51
CA ILE A 174 -28.42 18.00 -5.24
C ILE A 174 -28.37 16.48 -5.17
N ILE A 175 -27.45 15.86 -5.92
CA ILE A 175 -27.06 14.47 -5.73
C ILE A 175 -25.62 14.44 -5.17
N ALA A 176 -25.46 13.89 -3.97
CA ALA A 176 -24.17 13.69 -3.33
C ALA A 176 -23.76 12.22 -3.42
N LEU A 177 -22.57 11.93 -3.99
CA LEU A 177 -22.12 10.58 -4.22
C LEU A 177 -20.75 10.36 -3.56
N THR A 178 -20.58 9.20 -2.92
CA THR A 178 -19.29 8.78 -2.39
C THR A 178 -19.17 7.26 -2.36
N ALA A 179 -17.94 6.77 -2.41
CA ALA A 179 -17.65 5.35 -2.24
C ALA A 179 -17.48 4.94 -0.77
N THR A 180 -17.06 5.87 0.07
CA THR A 180 -16.64 5.62 1.45
C THR A 180 -17.24 6.70 2.35
N ALA A 181 -18.10 6.31 3.27
CA ALA A 181 -18.58 7.19 4.31
C ALA A 181 -19.09 6.39 5.51
N THR A 182 -18.48 6.61 6.67
CA THR A 182 -19.03 6.17 7.95
C THR A 182 -20.30 6.97 8.27
N ASP A 183 -21.07 6.54 9.24
CA ASP A 183 -22.31 7.23 9.63
C ASP A 183 -22.06 8.69 10.00
N LYS A 184 -20.92 8.98 10.64
CA LYS A 184 -20.50 10.35 10.97
C LYS A 184 -20.21 11.19 9.74
N VAL A 185 -19.42 10.68 8.81
CA VAL A 185 -19.08 11.35 7.54
C VAL A 185 -20.37 11.61 6.74
N ARG A 186 -21.30 10.63 6.67
CA ARG A 186 -22.59 10.76 6.01
C ARG A 186 -23.44 11.90 6.62
N SER A 187 -23.53 11.95 7.94
CA SER A 187 -24.25 13.01 8.64
C SER A 187 -23.66 14.40 8.36
N ASP A 188 -22.32 14.50 8.36
CA ASP A 188 -21.61 15.76 8.08
C ASP A 188 -21.82 16.22 6.64
N ILE A 189 -21.75 15.32 5.65
CA ILE A 189 -22.04 15.62 4.24
C ILE A 189 -23.46 16.22 4.10
N LYS A 190 -24.46 15.54 4.66
CA LYS A 190 -25.87 15.96 4.55
C LYS A 190 -26.11 17.33 5.21
N LYS A 191 -25.48 17.58 6.37
CA LYS A 191 -25.55 18.87 7.06
C LYS A 191 -24.87 19.98 6.23
N SER A 192 -23.66 19.74 5.78
CA SER A 192 -22.87 20.73 5.04
C SER A 192 -23.48 21.11 3.69
N LEU A 193 -24.11 20.15 3.00
CA LEU A 193 -24.84 20.40 1.75
C LEU A 193 -26.28 20.87 1.96
N GLY A 194 -26.79 20.85 3.20
CA GLY A 194 -28.17 21.23 3.51
C GLY A 194 -29.23 20.31 2.89
N ILE A 195 -28.94 19.01 2.80
CA ILE A 195 -29.80 17.97 2.20
C ILE A 195 -30.19 16.92 3.24
N LEU A 196 -30.59 17.37 4.42
CA LEU A 196 -30.95 16.46 5.55
C LEU A 196 -32.07 15.48 5.18
N ASP A 197 -33.02 15.93 4.37
CA ASP A 197 -34.20 15.14 3.94
C ASP A 197 -33.96 14.41 2.60
N ALA A 198 -32.71 14.33 2.12
CA ALA A 198 -32.38 13.64 0.89
C ALA A 198 -32.77 12.16 0.94
N ARG A 199 -33.24 11.63 -0.20
CA ARG A 199 -33.42 10.19 -0.35
C ARG A 199 -32.06 9.49 -0.29
N GLU A 200 -31.94 8.52 0.60
CA GLU A 200 -30.68 7.79 0.78
C GLU A 200 -30.72 6.44 0.07
N PHE A 201 -29.63 6.18 -0.65
CA PHE A 201 -29.38 4.88 -1.28
C PHE A 201 -28.03 4.37 -0.81
N LYS A 202 -28.03 3.21 -0.15
CA LYS A 202 -26.83 2.59 0.39
C LYS A 202 -26.64 1.21 -0.25
N SER A 203 -25.62 1.09 -1.07
CA SER A 203 -25.20 -0.22 -1.58
C SER A 203 -24.26 -0.91 -0.57
N SER A 204 -24.22 -2.24 -0.60
CA SER A 204 -23.30 -3.00 0.23
C SER A 204 -21.84 -2.69 -0.12
N PHE A 205 -20.99 -2.58 0.90
CA PHE A 205 -19.53 -2.48 0.74
C PHE A 205 -18.88 -3.83 0.39
N ASN A 206 -19.65 -4.90 0.39
CA ASN A 206 -19.11 -6.23 0.10
C ASN A 206 -18.68 -6.37 -1.37
N ARG A 207 -17.42 -6.72 -1.56
CA ARG A 207 -16.81 -7.05 -2.84
C ARG A 207 -16.41 -8.53 -2.84
N PRO A 208 -17.33 -9.46 -3.13
CA PRO A 208 -17.10 -10.90 -2.99
C PRO A 208 -15.98 -11.42 -3.91
N ASN A 209 -15.73 -10.73 -5.02
CA ASN A 209 -14.70 -11.05 -5.99
C ASN A 209 -13.28 -10.65 -5.58
N LEU A 210 -13.09 -9.96 -4.45
CA LEU A 210 -11.77 -9.57 -3.96
C LEU A 210 -11.28 -10.53 -2.89
N TYR A 211 -10.07 -11.04 -3.07
CA TYR A 211 -9.32 -11.75 -2.05
C TYR A 211 -8.49 -10.77 -1.23
N TYR A 212 -8.47 -10.91 0.08
CA TYR A 212 -7.72 -10.05 1.00
C TYR A 212 -6.67 -10.83 1.76
N GLU A 213 -5.45 -10.32 1.79
CA GLU A 213 -4.32 -10.92 2.49
C GLU A 213 -3.43 -9.85 3.12
N VAL A 214 -2.92 -10.13 4.33
CA VAL A 214 -1.90 -9.31 4.99
C VAL A 214 -0.71 -10.17 5.37
N ARG A 215 0.49 -9.78 4.93
CA ARG A 215 1.77 -10.45 5.20
C ARG A 215 2.67 -9.59 6.06
N SER A 216 3.57 -10.22 6.81
CA SER A 216 4.64 -9.52 7.52
C SER A 216 5.55 -8.79 6.53
N LYS A 217 5.91 -7.54 6.87
CA LYS A 217 6.83 -6.74 6.10
C LYS A 217 8.27 -7.04 6.53
N THR A 218 8.97 -7.81 5.74
CA THR A 218 10.36 -8.20 5.97
C THR A 218 11.31 -7.46 5.05
N LYS A 219 12.63 -7.67 5.20
CA LYS A 219 13.64 -7.15 4.26
C LYS A 219 13.50 -7.72 2.83
N ASP A 220 12.79 -8.83 2.66
CA ASP A 220 12.60 -9.52 1.38
C ASP A 220 11.30 -9.15 0.64
N VAL A 221 10.54 -8.15 1.10
CA VAL A 221 9.28 -7.70 0.47
C VAL A 221 9.42 -7.45 -1.03
N ASP A 222 10.54 -6.86 -1.48
CA ASP A 222 10.77 -6.62 -2.91
C ASP A 222 10.81 -7.94 -3.69
N LYS A 223 11.45 -8.98 -3.14
CA LYS A 223 11.49 -10.32 -3.74
C LYS A 223 10.12 -11.00 -3.74
N ASP A 224 9.37 -10.84 -2.64
CA ASP A 224 8.02 -11.42 -2.53
C ASP A 224 7.07 -10.79 -3.55
N ILE A 225 7.16 -9.47 -3.77
CA ILE A 225 6.38 -8.78 -4.80
C ILE A 225 6.76 -9.28 -6.19
N ILE A 226 8.05 -9.40 -6.50
CA ILE A 226 8.50 -9.92 -7.80
C ILE A 226 7.98 -11.34 -8.03
N ARG A 227 8.10 -12.22 -7.03
CA ARG A 227 7.60 -13.59 -7.09
C ARG A 227 6.09 -13.62 -7.31
N PHE A 228 5.35 -12.81 -6.57
CA PHE A 228 3.91 -12.68 -6.71
C PHE A 228 3.52 -12.26 -8.15
N ILE A 229 4.17 -11.23 -8.71
CA ILE A 229 3.85 -10.76 -10.06
C ILE A 229 4.19 -11.83 -11.12
N LYS A 230 5.32 -12.52 -10.97
CA LYS A 230 5.71 -13.61 -11.89
C LYS A 230 4.79 -14.83 -11.84
N GLN A 231 4.10 -15.06 -10.72
CA GLN A 231 3.03 -16.06 -10.60
C GLN A 231 1.72 -15.61 -11.25
N HIS A 232 1.61 -14.32 -11.62
CA HIS A 232 0.42 -13.76 -12.28
C HIS A 232 0.80 -13.08 -13.62
N PRO A 233 1.38 -13.82 -14.59
CA PRO A 233 1.89 -13.24 -15.84
C PRO A 233 0.80 -12.56 -16.64
N GLY A 234 1.09 -11.39 -17.23
CA GLY A 234 0.16 -10.62 -18.07
C GLY A 234 -1.05 -10.06 -17.32
N LYS A 235 -1.01 -10.00 -15.97
CA LYS A 235 -2.07 -9.38 -15.19
C LYS A 235 -1.71 -7.95 -14.82
N SER A 236 -2.65 -7.04 -15.02
CA SER A 236 -2.49 -5.63 -14.63
C SER A 236 -2.59 -5.47 -13.11
N GLY A 237 -1.69 -4.67 -12.52
CA GLY A 237 -1.67 -4.43 -11.09
C GLY A 237 -1.17 -3.05 -10.67
N ILE A 238 -1.49 -2.69 -9.43
CA ILE A 238 -1.08 -1.44 -8.80
C ILE A 238 -0.37 -1.75 -7.49
N ILE A 239 0.78 -1.10 -7.25
CA ILE A 239 1.53 -1.22 -5.99
C ILE A 239 1.61 0.14 -5.34
N TYR A 240 1.09 0.26 -4.12
CA TYR A 240 1.11 1.50 -3.35
C TYR A 240 2.28 1.54 -2.38
N CYS A 241 3.05 2.65 -2.41
CA CYS A 241 4.13 2.95 -1.48
C CYS A 241 3.93 4.34 -0.86
N LEU A 242 4.40 4.55 0.38
CA LEU A 242 4.29 5.84 1.07
C LEU A 242 5.20 6.92 0.47
N SER A 243 6.42 6.56 0.04
CA SER A 243 7.41 7.53 -0.40
C SER A 243 7.66 7.50 -1.91
N ARG A 244 7.88 8.68 -2.52
CA ARG A 244 8.26 8.83 -3.94
C ARG A 244 9.53 8.04 -4.27
N LYS A 245 10.52 8.11 -3.39
CA LYS A 245 11.79 7.39 -3.53
C LYS A 245 11.58 5.88 -3.64
N LYS A 246 10.74 5.29 -2.76
CA LYS A 246 10.45 3.84 -2.83
C LYS A 246 9.67 3.46 -4.09
N VAL A 247 8.79 4.33 -4.57
CA VAL A 247 8.07 4.14 -5.85
C VAL A 247 9.06 4.02 -7.01
N GLU A 248 10.03 4.93 -7.12
CA GLU A 248 11.04 4.91 -8.18
C GLU A 248 11.96 3.70 -8.07
N GLU A 249 12.46 3.40 -6.86
CA GLU A 249 13.31 2.24 -6.57
C GLU A 249 12.62 0.94 -6.95
N LEU A 250 11.39 0.72 -6.47
CA LEU A 250 10.67 -0.53 -6.72
C LEU A 250 10.32 -0.68 -8.20
N ALA A 251 9.88 0.39 -8.87
CA ALA A 251 9.63 0.35 -10.32
C ALA A 251 10.88 -0.01 -11.12
N ALA A 252 12.06 0.51 -10.71
CA ALA A 252 13.33 0.16 -11.33
C ALA A 252 13.70 -1.32 -11.09
N ILE A 253 13.51 -1.82 -9.87
CA ILE A 253 13.73 -3.23 -9.52
C ILE A 253 12.82 -4.15 -10.34
N LEU A 254 11.53 -3.80 -10.49
CA LEU A 254 10.58 -4.59 -11.29
C LEU A 254 11.01 -4.66 -12.76
N ARG A 255 11.41 -3.52 -13.35
CA ARG A 255 11.92 -3.49 -14.74
C ARG A 255 13.18 -4.33 -14.91
N ALA A 256 14.11 -4.29 -13.95
CA ALA A 256 15.32 -5.11 -13.97
C ALA A 256 15.01 -6.63 -13.91
N ASN A 257 13.82 -7.00 -13.45
CA ASN A 257 13.31 -8.37 -13.40
C ASN A 257 12.33 -8.71 -14.51
N ASP A 258 12.41 -7.99 -15.64
CA ASP A 258 11.63 -8.19 -16.86
C ASP A 258 10.10 -7.99 -16.68
N ILE A 259 9.70 -7.17 -15.69
CA ILE A 259 8.30 -6.78 -15.45
C ILE A 259 8.09 -5.39 -16.05
N LYS A 260 7.07 -5.23 -16.91
CA LYS A 260 6.70 -3.94 -17.49
C LYS A 260 6.07 -3.05 -16.43
N ALA A 261 6.90 -2.29 -15.72
CA ALA A 261 6.48 -1.45 -14.60
C ALA A 261 6.87 0.01 -14.79
N ALA A 262 6.02 0.93 -14.32
CA ALA A 262 6.32 2.36 -14.27
C ALA A 262 6.05 2.96 -12.90
N ALA A 263 6.80 4.02 -12.58
CA ALA A 263 6.61 4.83 -11.39
C ALA A 263 5.56 5.91 -11.62
N TYR A 264 4.71 6.18 -10.61
CA TYR A 264 3.75 7.27 -10.66
C TYR A 264 3.62 8.00 -9.31
N HIS A 265 3.91 9.28 -9.28
CA HIS A 265 3.75 10.13 -8.09
C HIS A 265 3.64 11.61 -8.47
N ALA A 266 3.18 12.43 -7.54
CA ALA A 266 2.95 13.86 -7.77
C ALA A 266 4.22 14.68 -8.09
N GLY A 267 5.42 14.12 -7.85
CA GLY A 267 6.69 14.75 -8.20
C GLY A 267 7.09 14.63 -9.67
N LEU A 268 6.42 13.77 -10.45
CA LEU A 268 6.62 13.69 -11.89
C LEU A 268 5.92 14.86 -12.58
N ASP A 269 6.47 15.30 -13.73
CA ASP A 269 5.83 16.30 -14.57
C ASP A 269 4.49 15.81 -15.15
N SER A 270 3.64 16.75 -15.57
CA SER A 270 2.29 16.43 -16.04
C SER A 270 2.29 15.58 -17.31
N PRO A 271 3.13 15.84 -18.34
CA PRO A 271 3.22 14.98 -19.53
C PRO A 271 3.59 13.53 -19.18
N THR A 272 4.61 13.32 -18.36
CA THR A 272 5.04 11.97 -17.91
C THR A 272 3.92 11.23 -17.18
N ARG A 273 3.18 11.92 -16.29
CA ARG A 273 2.04 11.31 -15.60
C ARG A 273 0.93 10.89 -16.57
N THR A 274 0.60 11.74 -17.52
CA THR A 274 -0.42 11.44 -18.53
C THR A 274 0.00 10.26 -19.39
N GLN A 275 1.23 10.26 -19.90
CA GLN A 275 1.77 9.15 -20.71
C GLN A 275 1.76 7.82 -19.94
N THR A 276 2.18 7.83 -18.66
CA THR A 276 2.18 6.62 -17.82
C THR A 276 0.76 6.08 -17.61
N GLN A 277 -0.24 6.95 -17.47
CA GLN A 277 -1.65 6.54 -17.37
C GLN A 277 -2.14 5.92 -18.68
N ASP A 278 -1.85 6.56 -19.79
CA ASP A 278 -2.26 6.08 -21.12
C ASP A 278 -1.59 4.74 -21.43
N ASP A 279 -0.30 4.57 -21.13
CA ASP A 279 0.43 3.32 -21.30
C ASP A 279 -0.14 2.18 -20.45
N PHE A 280 -0.59 2.49 -19.23
CA PHE A 280 -1.26 1.50 -18.36
C PHE A 280 -2.64 1.11 -18.88
N LEU A 281 -3.41 2.07 -19.42
CA LEU A 281 -4.72 1.82 -20.03
C LEU A 281 -4.59 1.02 -21.32
N MET A 282 -3.55 1.29 -22.13
CA MET A 282 -3.26 0.62 -23.40
C MET A 282 -2.48 -0.69 -23.25
N GLU A 283 -2.24 -1.15 -22.02
CA GLU A 283 -1.53 -2.41 -21.70
C GLU A 283 -0.05 -2.43 -22.15
N ASN A 284 0.55 -1.26 -22.41
CA ASN A 284 1.99 -1.12 -22.63
C ASN A 284 2.78 -1.35 -21.33
N ILE A 285 2.14 -1.10 -20.19
CA ILE A 285 2.64 -1.30 -18.84
C ILE A 285 1.67 -2.22 -18.09
N ASP A 286 2.19 -3.26 -17.45
CA ASP A 286 1.40 -4.23 -16.69
C ASP A 286 1.23 -3.76 -15.22
N VAL A 287 2.24 -3.08 -14.65
CA VAL A 287 2.28 -2.75 -13.23
C VAL A 287 2.61 -1.26 -13.02
N ILE A 288 1.78 -0.58 -12.27
CA ILE A 288 2.08 0.76 -11.77
C ILE A 288 2.56 0.68 -10.32
N VAL A 289 3.72 1.25 -10.04
CA VAL A 289 4.19 1.50 -8.67
C VAL A 289 3.92 2.97 -8.35
N ALA A 290 3.13 3.24 -7.32
CA ALA A 290 2.64 4.60 -7.10
C ALA A 290 2.57 5.01 -5.62
N THR A 291 2.52 6.33 -5.40
CA THR A 291 1.95 6.90 -4.17
C THR A 291 0.42 7.02 -4.33
N ILE A 292 -0.26 7.47 -3.27
CA ILE A 292 -1.71 7.77 -3.31
C ILE A 292 -2.10 8.75 -4.44
N ALA A 293 -1.13 9.41 -5.08
CA ALA A 293 -1.37 10.27 -6.25
C ALA A 293 -1.91 9.50 -7.47
N PHE A 294 -1.60 8.20 -7.59
CA PHE A 294 -2.23 7.30 -8.55
C PHE A 294 -3.50 6.74 -7.94
N GLY A 295 -4.49 7.59 -7.83
CA GLY A 295 -5.66 7.28 -7.05
C GLY A 295 -6.95 7.59 -7.80
N MET A 296 -7.65 8.62 -7.33
CA MET A 296 -8.92 9.03 -7.89
C MET A 296 -8.76 9.35 -9.40
N GLY A 297 -9.63 8.81 -10.23
CA GLY A 297 -9.65 9.10 -11.67
C GLY A 297 -9.14 8.01 -12.62
N ILE A 298 -8.60 6.91 -12.09
CA ILE A 298 -8.18 5.79 -12.92
C ILE A 298 -9.31 4.78 -13.01
N ASP A 299 -9.76 4.53 -14.21
CA ASP A 299 -10.89 3.64 -14.49
C ASP A 299 -10.48 2.48 -15.44
N LYS A 300 -9.39 1.77 -15.08
CA LYS A 300 -9.05 0.49 -15.71
C LYS A 300 -9.87 -0.62 -15.02
N PRO A 301 -10.79 -1.30 -15.73
CA PRO A 301 -11.73 -2.23 -15.10
C PRO A 301 -11.08 -3.55 -14.68
N ASP A 302 -10.03 -3.96 -15.37
CA ASP A 302 -9.40 -5.28 -15.33
C ASP A 302 -8.10 -5.32 -14.52
N VAL A 303 -7.92 -4.45 -13.54
CA VAL A 303 -6.83 -4.55 -12.55
C VAL A 303 -7.05 -5.83 -11.74
N ARG A 304 -6.05 -6.72 -11.73
CA ARG A 304 -6.16 -8.05 -11.09
C ARG A 304 -5.52 -8.10 -9.70
N PHE A 305 -4.60 -7.21 -9.39
CA PHE A 305 -4.07 -7.13 -8.05
C PHE A 305 -3.78 -5.69 -7.62
N VAL A 306 -3.94 -5.45 -6.33
CA VAL A 306 -3.52 -4.23 -5.64
C VAL A 306 -2.64 -4.65 -4.47
N ILE A 307 -1.40 -4.18 -4.47
CA ILE A 307 -0.43 -4.48 -3.42
C ILE A 307 -0.14 -3.20 -2.64
N HIS A 308 -0.22 -3.27 -1.33
CA HIS A 308 0.25 -2.23 -0.44
C HIS A 308 1.63 -2.62 0.11
N TYR A 309 2.67 -1.97 -0.41
CA TYR A 309 4.03 -2.08 0.12
C TYR A 309 4.12 -1.53 1.55
N ASP A 310 3.41 -0.44 1.77
CA ASP A 310 3.16 0.18 3.06
C ASP A 310 1.64 0.25 3.27
N ILE A 311 1.17 -0.02 4.49
CA ILE A 311 -0.26 0.13 4.79
C ILE A 311 -0.69 1.61 4.67
N PRO A 312 -1.91 1.89 4.22
CA PRO A 312 -2.43 3.24 4.15
C PRO A 312 -2.77 3.78 5.53
N LYS A 313 -2.93 5.10 5.62
CA LYS A 313 -3.24 5.82 6.87
C LYS A 313 -4.65 5.55 7.43
N SER A 314 -5.54 4.94 6.65
CA SER A 314 -6.90 4.65 7.06
C SER A 314 -7.51 3.48 6.29
N LEU A 315 -8.52 2.84 6.87
CA LEU A 315 -9.26 1.75 6.21
C LEU A 315 -10.13 2.24 5.05
N GLU A 316 -10.58 3.50 5.08
CA GLU A 316 -11.27 4.10 3.92
C GLU A 316 -10.33 4.19 2.72
N GLY A 317 -9.09 4.68 2.93
CA GLY A 317 -8.06 4.71 1.89
C GLY A 317 -7.76 3.31 1.38
N TYR A 318 -7.55 2.35 2.28
CA TYR A 318 -7.34 0.95 1.93
C TYR A 318 -8.48 0.39 1.08
N TYR A 319 -9.73 0.61 1.49
CA TYR A 319 -10.91 0.15 0.76
C TYR A 319 -11.04 0.81 -0.62
N GLN A 320 -10.74 2.11 -0.71
CA GLN A 320 -10.77 2.84 -1.98
C GLN A 320 -9.69 2.36 -2.95
N GLU A 321 -8.48 2.11 -2.45
CA GLU A 321 -7.33 1.65 -3.22
C GLU A 321 -7.51 0.18 -3.66
N THR A 322 -7.89 -0.72 -2.75
CA THR A 322 -8.20 -2.12 -3.08
C THR A 322 -9.42 -2.25 -3.99
N GLY A 323 -10.38 -1.32 -3.87
CA GLY A 323 -11.56 -1.24 -4.72
C GLY A 323 -11.28 -1.01 -6.21
N ARG A 324 -10.02 -0.72 -6.60
CA ARG A 324 -9.59 -0.64 -8.00
C ARG A 324 -9.48 -2.01 -8.65
N ALA A 325 -9.21 -3.05 -7.86
CA ALA A 325 -9.16 -4.40 -8.38
C ALA A 325 -10.55 -4.92 -8.77
N GLY A 326 -10.63 -5.66 -9.88
CA GLY A 326 -11.82 -6.38 -10.31
C GLY A 326 -13.07 -5.53 -10.48
N ARG A 327 -13.00 -4.33 -11.04
CA ARG A 327 -14.17 -3.47 -11.29
C ARG A 327 -15.14 -4.06 -12.31
N ASP A 328 -14.64 -4.88 -13.21
CA ASP A 328 -15.40 -5.65 -14.20
C ASP A 328 -16.17 -6.83 -13.57
N GLY A 329 -15.99 -7.09 -12.27
CA GLY A 329 -16.55 -8.23 -11.56
C GLY A 329 -15.67 -9.48 -11.60
N GLY A 330 -14.53 -9.43 -12.30
CA GLY A 330 -13.51 -10.47 -12.28
C GLY A 330 -12.80 -10.52 -10.93
N GLU A 331 -12.07 -11.62 -10.68
CA GLU A 331 -11.31 -11.81 -9.45
C GLU A 331 -10.20 -10.76 -9.31
N GLY A 332 -9.97 -10.32 -8.08
CA GLY A 332 -8.91 -9.37 -7.72
C GLY A 332 -8.24 -9.77 -6.42
N ILE A 333 -6.93 -9.60 -6.34
CA ILE A 333 -6.11 -9.90 -5.17
C ILE A 333 -5.68 -8.60 -4.51
N CYS A 334 -5.94 -8.47 -3.22
CA CYS A 334 -5.57 -7.33 -2.39
C CYS A 334 -4.57 -7.80 -1.34
N LEU A 335 -3.28 -7.55 -1.57
CA LEU A 335 -2.18 -7.95 -0.70
C LEU A 335 -1.62 -6.72 0.01
N ALA A 336 -1.47 -6.79 1.33
CA ALA A 336 -0.82 -5.74 2.11
C ALA A 336 0.37 -6.30 2.89
N PHE A 337 1.46 -5.55 2.93
CA PHE A 337 2.59 -5.82 3.81
C PHE A 337 2.50 -4.90 5.02
N TYR A 338 2.65 -5.47 6.21
CA TYR A 338 2.51 -4.76 7.48
C TYR A 338 3.69 -4.98 8.42
N SER A 339 4.13 -3.91 9.05
CA SER A 339 5.03 -3.89 10.22
C SER A 339 4.58 -2.76 11.14
N SER A 340 4.72 -2.94 12.46
CA SER A 340 4.46 -1.87 13.45
C SER A 340 5.26 -0.60 13.17
N LYS A 341 6.48 -0.72 12.65
CA LYS A 341 7.31 0.43 12.21
C LYS A 341 6.68 1.29 11.10
N ASP A 342 5.70 0.79 10.38
CA ASP A 342 4.96 1.59 9.39
C ASP A 342 4.05 2.61 10.09
N LEU A 343 3.52 2.27 11.27
CA LEU A 343 2.70 3.18 12.08
C LEU A 343 3.53 4.40 12.52
N ASP A 344 4.76 4.18 13.02
CA ASP A 344 5.67 5.25 13.43
C ASP A 344 5.97 6.23 12.27
N LYS A 345 6.14 5.69 11.05
CA LYS A 345 6.34 6.52 9.85
C LYS A 345 5.09 7.34 9.53
N LEU A 346 3.91 6.73 9.64
CA LEU A 346 2.64 7.39 9.35
C LEU A 346 2.32 8.45 10.41
N GLU A 347 2.66 8.23 11.68
CA GLU A 347 2.54 9.24 12.75
C GLU A 347 3.42 10.47 12.49
N LYS A 348 4.66 10.27 12.02
CA LYS A 348 5.55 11.39 11.65
C LYS A 348 4.97 12.28 10.54
N PHE A 349 4.16 11.74 9.63
CA PHE A 349 3.46 12.56 8.62
C PHE A 349 2.33 13.42 9.19
N MET A 350 1.94 13.19 10.45
CA MET A 350 0.94 14.02 11.14
C MET A 350 1.58 15.11 12.00
N GLU A 351 2.88 15.06 12.24
CA GLU A 351 3.61 16.08 12.98
C GLU A 351 3.44 17.45 12.29
N GLY A 352 3.21 18.49 13.10
CA GLY A 352 2.99 19.86 12.61
C GLY A 352 1.57 20.18 12.15
N LYS A 353 0.66 19.21 12.12
CA LYS A 353 -0.77 19.46 11.88
C LYS A 353 -1.48 19.95 13.14
N PRO A 354 -2.68 20.56 13.00
CA PRO A 354 -3.53 20.88 14.16
C PRO A 354 -3.79 19.65 15.04
N VAL A 355 -3.83 19.84 16.37
CA VAL A 355 -3.98 18.73 17.34
C VAL A 355 -5.20 17.85 17.04
N ALA A 356 -6.35 18.48 16.70
CA ALA A 356 -7.56 17.76 16.34
C ALA A 356 -7.38 16.83 15.11
N GLU A 357 -6.60 17.25 14.09
CA GLU A 357 -6.28 16.41 12.94
C GLU A 357 -5.33 15.26 13.31
N GLN A 358 -4.38 15.51 14.21
CA GLN A 358 -3.48 14.48 14.72
C GLN A 358 -4.25 13.39 15.46
N ASP A 359 -5.20 13.78 16.33
CA ASP A 359 -6.02 12.85 17.11
C ASP A 359 -6.90 11.98 16.22
N ILE A 360 -7.54 12.58 15.21
CA ILE A 360 -8.30 11.84 14.19
C ILE A 360 -7.37 10.87 13.43
N GLY A 361 -6.20 11.37 13.01
CA GLY A 361 -5.22 10.55 12.29
C GLY A 361 -4.75 9.34 13.07
N ARG A 362 -4.40 9.52 14.36
CA ARG A 362 -4.03 8.40 15.25
C ARG A 362 -5.15 7.38 15.40
N GLN A 363 -6.40 7.83 15.53
CA GLN A 363 -7.53 6.92 15.60
C GLN A 363 -7.67 6.07 14.33
N LEU A 364 -7.52 6.67 13.14
CA LEU A 364 -7.56 5.96 11.87
C LEU A 364 -6.41 4.94 11.73
N LEU A 365 -5.22 5.28 12.23
CA LEU A 365 -4.08 4.35 12.26
C LEU A 365 -4.32 3.16 13.18
N VAL A 366 -4.90 3.37 14.36
CA VAL A 366 -5.28 2.28 15.28
C VAL A 366 -6.26 1.30 14.64
N GLU A 367 -7.26 1.80 13.88
CA GLU A 367 -8.19 0.94 13.14
C GLU A 367 -7.49 0.15 12.03
N THR A 368 -6.56 0.79 11.33
CA THR A 368 -5.79 0.14 10.25
C THR A 368 -4.86 -0.93 10.80
N ALA A 369 -4.17 -0.67 11.92
CA ALA A 369 -3.37 -1.65 12.63
C ALA A 369 -4.21 -2.83 13.11
N ALA A 370 -5.36 -2.56 13.72
CA ALA A 370 -6.29 -3.58 14.17
C ALA A 370 -6.77 -4.49 13.02
N TYR A 371 -6.98 -3.93 11.82
CA TYR A 371 -7.29 -4.70 10.62
C TYR A 371 -6.09 -5.54 10.15
N ALA A 372 -4.88 -4.98 10.17
CA ALA A 372 -3.69 -5.70 9.73
C ALA A 372 -3.36 -6.89 10.66
N GLU A 373 -3.47 -6.71 11.96
CA GLU A 373 -3.10 -7.68 12.99
C GLU A 373 -4.17 -8.75 13.23
N THR A 374 -5.43 -8.47 12.90
CA THR A 374 -6.53 -9.37 13.21
C THR A 374 -6.38 -10.75 12.57
N SER A 375 -6.75 -11.79 13.31
CA SER A 375 -6.94 -13.14 12.80
C SER A 375 -8.42 -13.45 12.52
N VAL A 376 -9.32 -12.47 12.65
CA VAL A 376 -10.72 -12.58 12.25
C VAL A 376 -10.84 -12.37 10.74
N CYS A 377 -11.91 -12.86 10.13
CA CYS A 377 -12.20 -12.66 8.71
C CYS A 377 -12.01 -11.21 8.26
N ARG A 378 -11.07 -10.95 7.33
CA ARG A 378 -10.72 -9.62 6.81
C ARG A 378 -11.94 -8.87 6.28
N ARG A 379 -12.78 -9.57 5.52
CA ARG A 379 -14.03 -9.03 4.96
C ARG A 379 -15.01 -8.59 6.05
N LYS A 380 -15.17 -9.41 7.09
CA LYS A 380 -16.03 -9.08 8.24
C LYS A 380 -15.56 -7.81 8.95
N MET A 381 -14.24 -7.66 9.12
CA MET A 381 -13.64 -6.46 9.71
C MET A 381 -13.91 -5.21 8.87
N LEU A 382 -13.67 -5.27 7.56
CA LEU A 382 -13.92 -4.14 6.66
C LEU A 382 -15.40 -3.73 6.65
N LEU A 383 -16.31 -4.69 6.53
CA LEU A 383 -17.76 -4.40 6.50
C LEU A 383 -18.23 -3.81 7.83
N HIS A 384 -17.75 -4.36 8.95
CA HIS A 384 -18.06 -3.82 10.27
C HIS A 384 -17.58 -2.37 10.44
N TYR A 385 -16.38 -2.05 9.93
CA TYR A 385 -15.84 -0.69 9.95
C TYR A 385 -16.77 0.31 9.26
N PHE A 386 -17.40 -0.07 8.15
CA PHE A 386 -18.38 0.74 7.42
C PHE A 386 -19.80 0.62 7.95
N GLY A 387 -20.00 0.02 9.14
CA GLY A 387 -21.30 -0.14 9.78
C GLY A 387 -22.21 -1.16 9.08
N GLU A 388 -21.64 -2.12 8.34
CA GLU A 388 -22.37 -3.20 7.69
C GLU A 388 -22.17 -4.52 8.45
N THR A 389 -23.27 -5.22 8.73
CA THR A 389 -23.23 -6.54 9.36
C THR A 389 -22.96 -7.60 8.31
N TYR A 390 -22.02 -8.50 8.60
CA TYR A 390 -21.73 -9.67 7.78
C TYR A 390 -22.10 -10.93 8.53
N ASP A 391 -23.21 -11.55 8.14
CA ASP A 391 -23.84 -12.65 8.87
C ASP A 391 -23.07 -13.98 8.76
N ARG A 392 -22.14 -14.09 7.79
CA ARG A 392 -21.33 -15.30 7.63
C ARG A 392 -20.15 -15.29 8.59
N GLU A 393 -19.82 -16.42 9.15
CA GLU A 393 -18.65 -16.59 10.03
C GLU A 393 -17.34 -16.58 9.22
N ASN A 394 -17.39 -17.15 8.02
CA ASN A 394 -16.26 -17.33 7.11
C ASN A 394 -16.63 -16.80 5.71
N CYS A 395 -15.78 -15.98 5.10
CA CYS A 395 -16.03 -15.48 3.73
C CYS A 395 -15.50 -16.42 2.64
N GLY A 396 -14.66 -17.40 2.98
CA GLY A 396 -14.02 -18.31 2.04
C GLY A 396 -13.00 -17.66 1.08
N ASN A 397 -12.73 -16.36 1.24
CA ASN A 397 -11.94 -15.58 0.28
C ASN A 397 -11.11 -14.49 0.98
N CYS A 398 -10.35 -14.89 2.03
CA CYS A 398 -9.28 -14.10 2.66
C CYS A 398 -8.30 -15.04 3.36
N ASP A 399 -7.09 -14.57 3.65
CA ASP A 399 -6.03 -15.32 4.32
C ASP A 399 -6.51 -15.97 5.62
N ASN A 400 -7.14 -15.22 6.52
CA ASN A 400 -7.62 -15.70 7.81
C ASN A 400 -8.72 -16.77 7.70
N CYS A 401 -9.49 -16.76 6.62
CA CYS A 401 -10.53 -17.76 6.39
C CYS A 401 -10.01 -19.04 5.74
N LEU A 402 -8.99 -18.93 4.90
CA LEU A 402 -8.34 -20.07 4.24
C LEU A 402 -7.36 -20.77 5.19
N HIS A 403 -6.75 -20.01 6.12
CA HIS A 403 -5.82 -20.51 7.14
C HIS A 403 -6.32 -20.13 8.54
N PRO A 404 -7.42 -20.73 9.02
CA PRO A 404 -8.03 -20.36 10.29
C PRO A 404 -7.15 -20.73 11.47
N LYS A 405 -6.91 -19.77 12.37
CA LYS A 405 -6.19 -19.99 13.61
C LYS A 405 -7.11 -20.59 14.68
N THR A 406 -6.50 -21.25 15.67
CA THR A 406 -7.22 -21.88 16.80
C THR A 406 -7.96 -20.82 17.61
N LYS A 407 -9.23 -21.08 17.88
CA LYS A 407 -10.04 -20.25 18.78
C LYS A 407 -9.75 -20.64 20.24
N ILE A 408 -9.72 -19.65 21.12
CA ILE A 408 -9.55 -19.83 22.56
C ILE A 408 -10.75 -19.26 23.30
N GLU A 409 -11.08 -19.87 24.45
CA GLU A 409 -12.14 -19.36 25.34
C GLU A 409 -11.67 -18.11 26.08
N ALA A 410 -12.46 -17.05 26.05
CA ALA A 410 -12.16 -15.74 26.66
C ALA A 410 -13.37 -15.11 27.36
N MET A 411 -14.28 -15.92 27.85
CA MET A 411 -15.47 -15.46 28.59
C MET A 411 -15.09 -14.58 29.79
N ASN A 412 -14.12 -15.02 30.59
CA ASN A 412 -13.69 -14.28 31.77
C ASN A 412 -13.07 -12.93 31.40
N GLN A 413 -12.24 -12.91 30.37
CA GLN A 413 -11.63 -11.66 29.87
C GLN A 413 -12.70 -10.69 29.35
N LEU A 414 -13.75 -11.17 28.66
CA LEU A 414 -14.85 -10.30 28.25
C LEU A 414 -15.63 -9.74 29.46
N VAL A 415 -15.88 -10.57 30.48
CA VAL A 415 -16.51 -10.11 31.74
C VAL A 415 -15.69 -8.99 32.36
N THR A 416 -14.34 -9.18 32.47
CA THR A 416 -13.41 -8.17 32.99
C THR A 416 -13.49 -6.86 32.18
N VAL A 417 -13.42 -6.92 30.85
CA VAL A 417 -13.53 -5.74 29.97
C VAL A 417 -14.83 -5.01 30.20
N LEU A 418 -15.97 -5.71 30.22
CA LEU A 418 -17.28 -5.07 30.42
C LEU A 418 -17.43 -4.48 31.80
N GLN A 419 -16.91 -5.12 32.86
CA GLN A 419 -16.93 -4.60 34.24
C GLN A 419 -16.08 -3.33 34.36
N VAL A 420 -14.87 -3.33 33.80
CA VAL A 420 -13.98 -2.17 33.81
C VAL A 420 -14.63 -0.99 33.06
N ILE A 421 -15.17 -1.21 31.84
CA ILE A 421 -15.87 -0.18 31.08
C ILE A 421 -17.05 0.40 31.90
N GLN A 422 -17.82 -0.43 32.59
CA GLN A 422 -18.91 0.03 33.46
C GLN A 422 -18.36 0.84 34.64
N ARG A 423 -17.27 0.39 35.26
CA ARG A 423 -16.63 1.02 36.44
C ARG A 423 -16.10 2.43 36.13
N ILE A 424 -15.49 2.61 34.96
CA ILE A 424 -14.99 3.90 34.48
C ILE A 424 -16.06 4.70 33.70
N LYS A 425 -17.34 4.38 33.90
CA LYS A 425 -18.54 5.10 33.42
C LYS A 425 -18.69 5.20 31.90
N GLU A 426 -18.17 4.23 31.17
CA GLU A 426 -18.29 4.15 29.71
C GLU A 426 -17.78 5.44 28.98
N ASN A 427 -16.66 6.04 29.41
CA ASN A 427 -16.18 7.33 28.90
C ASN A 427 -14.78 7.29 28.29
N PHE A 428 -14.24 6.11 28.04
CA PHE A 428 -12.86 5.95 27.62
C PHE A 428 -12.73 5.04 26.40
N ARG A 429 -11.63 5.19 25.68
CA ARG A 429 -11.27 4.41 24.50
C ARG A 429 -10.70 3.03 24.86
N SER A 430 -10.49 2.18 23.86
CA SER A 430 -9.98 0.82 24.06
C SER A 430 -8.58 0.78 24.68
N ASP A 431 -7.69 1.67 24.24
CA ASP A 431 -6.32 1.79 24.79
C ASP A 431 -6.34 2.10 26.30
N TYR A 432 -7.12 3.09 26.71
CA TYR A 432 -7.30 3.43 28.12
C TYR A 432 -7.85 2.26 28.94
N VAL A 433 -8.86 1.56 28.40
CA VAL A 433 -9.46 0.38 29.07
C VAL A 433 -8.41 -0.71 29.26
N ILE A 434 -7.58 -0.95 28.23
CA ILE A 434 -6.50 -1.94 28.31
C ILE A 434 -5.42 -1.51 29.30
N ASP A 435 -4.95 -0.25 29.23
CA ASP A 435 -3.95 0.27 30.17
C ASP A 435 -4.43 0.17 31.62
N PHE A 436 -5.74 0.43 31.89
CA PHE A 436 -6.35 0.23 33.20
C PHE A 436 -6.33 -1.25 33.61
N ILE A 437 -6.70 -2.17 32.72
CA ILE A 437 -6.77 -3.62 33.02
C ILE A 437 -5.38 -4.18 33.35
N ILE A 438 -4.34 -3.76 32.61
CA ILE A 438 -2.98 -4.27 32.81
C ILE A 438 -2.19 -3.50 33.89
N GLY A 439 -2.81 -2.52 34.56
CA GLY A 439 -2.17 -1.75 35.62
C GLY A 439 -1.10 -0.77 35.14
N LYS A 440 -1.18 -0.28 33.92
CA LYS A 440 -0.22 0.66 33.37
C LYS A 440 -0.61 2.09 33.72
N GLU A 441 0.19 2.77 34.52
CA GLU A 441 0.01 4.17 34.86
C GLU A 441 0.32 5.07 33.66
N THR A 442 -0.71 5.73 33.13
CA THR A 442 -0.59 6.79 32.12
C THR A 442 -0.98 8.13 32.72
N GLU A 443 -0.55 9.24 32.11
CA GLU A 443 -0.93 10.58 32.54
C GLU A 443 -2.45 10.76 32.63
N GLU A 444 -3.20 10.16 31.69
CA GLU A 444 -4.66 10.22 31.64
C GLU A 444 -5.28 9.42 32.80
N ILE A 445 -4.78 8.21 33.10
CA ILE A 445 -5.25 7.39 34.24
C ILE A 445 -4.97 8.11 35.59
N ILE A 446 -3.79 8.72 35.72
CA ILE A 446 -3.42 9.48 36.92
C ILE A 446 -4.31 10.73 37.07
N ALA A 447 -4.54 11.47 35.97
CA ALA A 447 -5.39 12.67 35.99
C ALA A 447 -6.83 12.37 36.43
N HIS A 448 -7.36 11.21 36.05
CA HIS A 448 -8.68 10.73 36.46
C HIS A 448 -8.68 10.01 37.82
N LYS A 449 -7.52 9.80 38.44
CA LYS A 449 -7.32 9.04 39.67
C LYS A 449 -7.83 7.59 39.61
N HIS A 450 -7.84 7.02 38.43
CA HIS A 450 -8.32 5.65 38.27
C HIS A 450 -7.28 4.61 38.69
N HIS A 451 -6.00 4.98 38.84
CA HIS A 451 -4.97 4.14 39.47
C HIS A 451 -5.24 3.85 40.95
N GLU A 452 -6.13 4.63 41.60
CA GLU A 452 -6.54 4.40 42.99
C GLU A 452 -7.71 3.41 43.14
N TYR A 453 -8.23 2.88 42.03
CA TYR A 453 -9.35 1.91 42.04
C TYR A 453 -8.83 0.51 42.37
N ASP A 454 -9.59 -0.25 43.19
CA ASP A 454 -9.25 -1.65 43.52
C ASP A 454 -9.15 -2.58 42.30
N GLU A 455 -9.84 -2.22 41.22
CA GLU A 455 -9.84 -2.99 39.97
C GLU A 455 -8.71 -2.58 39.02
N PHE A 456 -7.88 -1.58 39.36
CA PHE A 456 -6.72 -1.19 38.55
C PHE A 456 -5.69 -2.32 38.56
N GLY A 457 -5.27 -2.79 37.38
CA GLY A 457 -4.37 -3.93 37.23
C GLY A 457 -5.05 -5.30 37.39
N ILE A 458 -6.39 -5.38 37.32
CA ILE A 458 -7.13 -6.64 37.51
C ILE A 458 -6.74 -7.74 36.51
N GLY A 459 -6.10 -7.41 35.42
CA GLY A 459 -5.64 -8.33 34.38
C GLY A 459 -4.13 -8.33 34.20
N GLU A 460 -3.34 -7.89 35.19
CA GLU A 460 -1.87 -7.81 35.09
C GLU A 460 -1.20 -9.18 34.91
N ASP A 461 -1.83 -10.26 35.42
CA ASP A 461 -1.34 -11.65 35.31
C ASP A 461 -1.58 -12.27 33.91
N GLU A 462 -2.39 -11.62 33.06
CA GLU A 462 -2.74 -12.14 31.72
C GLU A 462 -1.76 -11.56 30.68
N ASP A 463 -1.62 -12.27 29.54
CA ASP A 463 -0.89 -11.75 28.39
C ASP A 463 -1.52 -10.41 27.91
N PRO A 464 -0.83 -9.29 27.94
CA PRO A 464 -1.38 -8.00 27.52
C PRO A 464 -1.97 -8.01 26.10
N LYS A 465 -1.47 -8.89 25.23
CA LYS A 465 -1.92 -9.04 23.84
C LYS A 465 -3.32 -9.64 23.72
N ILE A 466 -3.89 -10.22 24.79
CA ILE A 466 -5.23 -10.83 24.73
C ILE A 466 -6.36 -9.80 24.67
N TRP A 467 -6.17 -8.61 25.23
CA TRP A 467 -7.23 -7.64 25.47
C TRP A 467 -7.76 -7.01 24.18
N ASN A 468 -6.88 -6.72 23.21
CA ASN A 468 -7.29 -6.21 21.90
C ASN A 468 -8.21 -7.19 21.14
N PRO A 469 -7.86 -8.48 20.97
CA PRO A 469 -8.76 -9.50 20.42
C PRO A 469 -10.11 -9.60 21.14
N VAL A 470 -10.13 -9.52 22.47
CA VAL A 470 -11.37 -9.57 23.27
C VAL A 470 -12.27 -8.38 22.95
N ILE A 471 -11.76 -7.16 23.01
CA ILE A 471 -12.53 -5.94 22.71
C ILE A 471 -13.03 -5.94 21.27
N ARG A 472 -12.17 -6.33 20.32
CA ARG A 472 -12.53 -6.42 18.89
C ARG A 472 -13.65 -7.42 18.64
N GLN A 473 -13.54 -8.61 19.22
CA GLN A 473 -14.57 -9.64 19.08
C GLN A 473 -15.89 -9.20 19.77
N ALA A 474 -15.81 -8.50 20.91
CA ALA A 474 -16.98 -7.95 21.58
C ALA A 474 -17.69 -6.88 20.74
N LEU A 475 -16.95 -6.04 20.02
CA LEU A 475 -17.51 -5.08 19.06
C LEU A 475 -18.20 -5.81 17.90
N LEU A 476 -17.54 -6.82 17.31
CA LEU A 476 -18.09 -7.61 16.19
C LEU A 476 -19.34 -8.39 16.57
N MET A 477 -19.44 -8.87 17.81
CA MET A 477 -20.62 -9.55 18.33
C MET A 477 -21.69 -8.63 18.90
N GLY A 478 -21.43 -7.31 18.88
CA GLY A 478 -22.37 -6.30 19.33
C GLY A 478 -22.57 -6.24 20.85
N TYR A 479 -21.65 -6.76 21.66
CA TYR A 479 -21.64 -6.58 23.11
C TYR A 479 -21.14 -5.19 23.51
N LEU A 480 -20.23 -4.64 22.72
CA LEU A 480 -19.75 -3.28 22.79
C LEU A 480 -20.16 -2.51 21.53
N LYS A 481 -20.24 -1.21 21.62
CA LYS A 481 -20.25 -0.28 20.51
C LYS A 481 -19.19 0.80 20.71
N LYS A 482 -18.62 1.29 19.63
CA LYS A 482 -17.66 2.38 19.62
C LYS A 482 -18.37 3.66 19.18
N GLU A 483 -18.31 4.71 20.01
CA GLU A 483 -18.85 6.02 19.66
C GLU A 483 -17.80 6.83 18.92
N VAL A 484 -17.80 6.76 17.59
CA VAL A 484 -16.86 7.48 16.74
C VAL A 484 -17.00 9.00 16.90
N GLU A 485 -18.22 9.49 17.19
CA GLU A 485 -18.49 10.92 17.45
C GLU A 485 -17.77 11.45 18.69
N ASN A 486 -17.48 10.57 19.65
CA ASN A 486 -16.79 10.86 20.89
C ASN A 486 -15.40 10.22 20.91
N TYR A 487 -14.62 10.38 19.84
CA TYR A 487 -13.25 9.91 19.72
C TYR A 487 -13.04 8.41 20.01
N GLY A 488 -14.04 7.58 19.72
CA GLY A 488 -13.92 6.13 19.84
C GLY A 488 -14.14 5.56 21.25
N ILE A 489 -14.88 6.27 22.08
CA ILE A 489 -15.28 5.80 23.42
C ILE A 489 -16.09 4.50 23.30
N LEU A 490 -15.79 3.54 24.20
CA LEU A 490 -16.49 2.27 24.29
C LEU A 490 -17.75 2.38 25.15
N LYS A 491 -18.88 1.87 24.62
CA LYS A 491 -20.16 1.77 25.32
C LYS A 491 -20.65 0.34 25.36
N ILE A 492 -21.26 -0.05 26.48
CA ILE A 492 -21.85 -1.37 26.64
C ILE A 492 -23.27 -1.37 26.05
N THR A 493 -23.52 -2.27 25.12
CA THR A 493 -24.84 -2.44 24.50
C THR A 493 -25.82 -3.16 25.44
N SER A 494 -27.11 -3.24 25.03
CA SER A 494 -28.10 -4.06 25.74
C SER A 494 -27.69 -5.54 25.75
N ALA A 495 -27.06 -6.03 24.69
CA ALA A 495 -26.52 -7.39 24.60
C ALA A 495 -25.35 -7.60 25.56
N GLY A 496 -24.43 -6.64 25.68
CA GLY A 496 -23.32 -6.68 26.64
C GLY A 496 -23.81 -6.69 28.09
N LYS A 497 -24.82 -5.86 28.41
CA LYS A 497 -25.45 -5.87 29.74
C LYS A 497 -26.15 -7.19 30.08
N LYS A 498 -26.74 -7.88 29.08
CA LYS A 498 -27.30 -9.23 29.26
C LYS A 498 -26.19 -10.26 29.48
N PHE A 499 -25.08 -10.16 28.73
CA PHE A 499 -23.93 -11.03 28.87
C PHE A 499 -23.32 -10.95 30.29
N LEU A 500 -23.16 -9.75 30.85
CA LEU A 500 -22.69 -9.57 32.24
C LEU A 500 -23.59 -10.26 33.28
N LYS A 501 -24.91 -10.34 33.03
CA LYS A 501 -25.86 -11.00 33.94
C LYS A 501 -25.84 -12.53 33.84
N ALA A 502 -25.54 -13.04 32.65
CA ALA A 502 -25.51 -14.46 32.34
C ALA A 502 -24.38 -14.71 31.32
N PRO A 503 -23.10 -14.75 31.80
CA PRO A 503 -21.97 -15.05 30.92
C PRO A 503 -22.11 -16.41 30.27
N GLN A 504 -21.72 -16.48 29.00
CA GLN A 504 -21.70 -17.71 28.20
C GLN A 504 -20.38 -17.81 27.44
N SER A 505 -20.11 -18.96 26.83
CA SER A 505 -18.88 -19.17 26.05
C SER A 505 -18.65 -18.01 25.04
N PHE A 506 -17.45 -17.47 25.06
CA PHE A 506 -17.01 -16.38 24.21
C PHE A 506 -15.65 -16.71 23.61
N MET A 507 -15.67 -17.12 22.36
CA MET A 507 -14.47 -17.55 21.66
C MET A 507 -13.81 -16.40 20.91
N ILE A 508 -12.49 -16.28 21.06
CA ILE A 508 -11.67 -15.33 20.31
C ILE A 508 -10.58 -16.05 19.52
N VAL A 509 -9.97 -15.35 18.57
CA VAL A 509 -8.76 -15.79 17.89
C VAL A 509 -7.64 -14.83 18.29
N LYS A 510 -6.48 -15.34 18.71
CA LYS A 510 -5.31 -14.50 19.00
C LYS A 510 -4.86 -13.76 17.73
N ASP A 511 -4.40 -12.54 17.90
CA ASP A 511 -3.86 -11.74 16.79
C ASP A 511 -2.62 -12.40 16.18
N ALA A 512 -2.30 -12.01 14.96
CA ALA A 512 -1.08 -12.42 14.29
C ALA A 512 0.10 -11.69 14.96
N GLU A 513 1.16 -12.44 15.28
CA GLU A 513 2.41 -11.84 15.71
C GLU A 513 3.20 -11.42 14.46
N PHE A 514 3.38 -10.12 14.32
CA PHE A 514 4.29 -9.55 13.33
C PHE A 514 5.59 -9.21 14.06
N SER A 515 6.67 -9.93 13.77
CA SER A 515 7.97 -9.65 14.39
C SER A 515 8.49 -8.28 13.93
N ASP A 516 8.87 -7.43 14.89
CA ASP A 516 9.49 -6.12 14.66
C ASP A 516 10.96 -6.24 14.20
N ASP A 517 11.51 -7.42 14.23
CA ASP A 517 12.91 -7.71 13.93
C ASP A 517 13.18 -7.75 12.43
N ILE A 518 13.52 -6.57 11.87
CA ILE A 518 14.13 -6.47 10.55
C ILE A 518 15.54 -7.10 10.56
N ASP A 519 16.16 -7.29 11.74
CA ASP A 519 17.53 -7.77 11.92
C ASP A 519 17.67 -9.20 12.45
N SER A 520 16.65 -9.80 13.02
CA SER A 520 16.71 -11.20 13.41
C SER A 520 16.20 -12.06 12.25
N GLY A 521 17.07 -12.94 11.75
CA GLY A 521 16.67 -14.06 10.87
C GLY A 521 15.73 -15.00 11.60
N GLY A 522 14.51 -14.50 11.87
CA GLY A 522 13.40 -15.24 12.43
C GLY A 522 12.70 -15.99 11.31
N GLU A 523 12.48 -17.26 11.56
CA GLU A 523 11.80 -18.22 10.74
C GLU A 523 10.52 -17.63 10.14
N HIS A 524 10.48 -17.57 8.82
CA HIS A 524 9.28 -17.23 8.08
C HIS A 524 8.25 -18.34 8.20
N GLU A 525 7.22 -18.18 9.01
CA GLU A 525 5.91 -18.76 8.77
C GLU A 525 5.15 -17.92 7.71
N GLY A 526 5.72 -17.81 6.53
CA GLY A 526 5.04 -17.37 5.34
C GLY A 526 5.28 -18.40 4.29
N THR A 527 4.33 -19.34 4.10
CA THR A 527 4.38 -20.45 3.14
C THR A 527 5.80 -20.94 2.85
N ALA A 528 6.57 -21.23 3.89
CA ALA A 528 7.61 -22.22 3.85
C ALA A 528 6.89 -23.45 3.33
N GLY A 529 7.35 -24.02 2.24
CA GLY A 529 6.83 -25.30 1.78
C GLY A 529 6.68 -26.18 3.00
N ALA A 530 5.54 -26.77 3.23
CA ALA A 530 5.37 -27.68 4.35
C ALA A 530 6.52 -28.67 4.29
N LEU A 531 7.19 -28.90 5.43
CA LEU A 531 8.27 -29.89 5.52
C LEU A 531 7.82 -31.13 4.76
N ASP A 532 8.54 -31.47 3.68
CA ASP A 532 8.24 -32.70 2.96
C ASP A 532 8.70 -33.90 3.79
N PRO A 533 7.78 -34.63 4.45
CA PRO A 533 8.16 -35.69 5.36
C PRO A 533 8.83 -36.85 4.64
N THR A 534 8.52 -37.05 3.36
CA THR A 534 9.10 -38.12 2.53
C THR A 534 10.56 -37.81 2.20
N LEU A 535 10.81 -36.62 1.71
CA LEU A 535 12.19 -36.15 1.43
C LEU A 535 13.02 -36.06 2.70
N ALA A 536 12.47 -35.56 3.81
CA ALA A 536 13.14 -35.53 5.11
C ALA A 536 13.58 -36.92 5.58
N ALA A 537 12.72 -37.92 5.42
CA ALA A 537 13.06 -39.31 5.75
C ALA A 537 14.21 -39.84 4.85
N MET A 538 14.15 -39.60 3.54
CA MET A 538 15.18 -39.99 2.59
C MET A 538 16.53 -39.33 2.90
N LEU A 539 16.54 -38.06 3.25
CA LEU A 539 17.74 -37.32 3.62
C LEU A 539 18.34 -37.84 4.95
N ARG A 540 17.50 -38.20 5.95
CA ARG A 540 17.95 -38.79 7.20
C ARG A 540 18.56 -40.18 6.96
N ASP A 541 18.00 -40.97 6.06
CA ASP A 541 18.56 -42.30 5.69
C ASP A 541 19.88 -42.16 4.94
N LEU A 542 20.00 -41.21 4.03
CA LEU A 542 21.28 -40.89 3.37
C LEU A 542 22.32 -40.43 4.40
N ARG A 543 21.94 -39.56 5.34
CA ARG A 543 22.82 -39.11 6.44
C ARG A 543 23.35 -40.31 7.27
N LYS A 544 22.50 -41.26 7.59
CA LYS A 544 22.91 -42.50 8.32
C LYS A 544 23.94 -43.32 7.51
N LYS A 545 23.73 -43.42 6.18
CA LYS A 545 24.65 -44.15 5.29
C LYS A 545 26.01 -43.43 5.22
N VAL A 546 26.01 -42.13 5.06
CA VAL A 546 27.21 -41.29 5.05
C VAL A 546 27.95 -41.33 6.40
N SER A 547 27.21 -41.21 7.49
CA SER A 547 27.70 -41.32 8.87
C SER A 547 28.50 -42.61 9.10
N LYS A 548 27.90 -43.77 8.70
CA LYS A 548 28.58 -45.07 8.80
C LYS A 548 29.83 -45.16 7.94
N ARG A 549 29.78 -44.63 6.69
CA ARG A 549 30.92 -44.62 5.76
C ARG A 549 32.07 -43.75 6.25
N MET A 550 31.75 -42.60 6.90
CA MET A 550 32.71 -41.64 7.41
C MET A 550 33.16 -41.89 8.84
N GLU A 551 32.58 -42.91 9.50
CA GLU A 551 32.79 -43.24 10.93
C GLU A 551 32.59 -42.01 11.86
N ARG A 552 31.60 -41.20 11.55
CA ARG A 552 31.25 -39.97 12.30
C ARG A 552 29.80 -39.97 12.71
N PRO A 553 29.44 -39.36 13.88
CA PRO A 553 28.07 -39.21 14.29
C PRO A 553 27.20 -38.49 13.23
N PRO A 554 25.93 -38.88 13.03
CA PRO A 554 25.03 -38.30 12.01
C PRO A 554 24.89 -36.80 12.09
N TYR A 555 24.84 -36.20 13.29
CA TYR A 555 24.71 -34.75 13.50
C TYR A 555 25.95 -33.97 13.04
N VAL A 556 27.13 -34.62 12.90
CA VAL A 556 28.37 -34.00 12.38
C VAL A 556 28.27 -33.83 10.85
N ILE A 557 27.59 -34.76 10.18
CA ILE A 557 27.33 -34.64 8.73
C ILE A 557 26.39 -33.46 8.49
N PHE A 558 25.13 -33.55 8.91
CA PHE A 558 24.18 -32.46 8.93
C PHE A 558 23.29 -32.56 10.18
N GLN A 559 22.97 -31.42 10.80
CA GLN A 559 22.04 -31.36 11.92
C GLN A 559 20.59 -31.61 11.46
N ASP A 560 19.70 -31.94 12.38
CA ASP A 560 18.28 -32.19 12.05
C ASP A 560 17.64 -30.93 11.44
N VAL A 561 17.93 -29.74 11.98
CA VAL A 561 17.47 -28.46 11.44
C VAL A 561 17.91 -28.26 9.99
N SER A 562 19.17 -28.63 9.64
CA SER A 562 19.65 -28.57 8.26
C SER A 562 18.90 -29.53 7.34
N ILE A 563 18.62 -30.76 7.80
CA ILE A 563 17.86 -31.75 7.04
C ILE A 563 16.41 -31.29 6.81
N ASP A 564 15.78 -30.75 7.83
CA ASP A 564 14.41 -30.26 7.75
C ASP A 564 14.31 -29.06 6.80
N GLN A 565 15.29 -28.15 6.86
CA GLN A 565 15.36 -27.04 5.93
C GLN A 565 15.66 -27.50 4.48
N MET A 566 16.52 -28.50 4.27
CA MET A 566 16.74 -29.09 2.94
C MET A 566 15.45 -29.70 2.36
N ALA A 567 14.62 -30.33 3.21
CA ALA A 567 13.33 -30.90 2.80
C ALA A 567 12.24 -29.87 2.59
N THR A 568 12.48 -28.63 2.98
CA THR A 568 11.57 -27.49 2.79
C THR A 568 11.98 -26.65 1.58
N ASP A 569 13.29 -26.38 1.43
CA ASP A 569 13.84 -25.45 0.45
C ASP A 569 14.31 -26.10 -0.84
N TYR A 570 14.44 -27.43 -0.86
CA TYR A 570 14.86 -28.27 -2.01
C TYR A 570 16.14 -27.78 -2.71
N PRO A 571 17.29 -27.64 -2.04
CA PRO A 571 18.53 -27.21 -2.67
C PRO A 571 19.05 -28.27 -3.67
N VAL A 572 19.13 -27.91 -4.96
CA VAL A 572 19.59 -28.82 -6.04
C VAL A 572 20.95 -28.42 -6.60
N THR A 573 21.60 -27.42 -6.02
CA THR A 573 22.99 -27.03 -6.30
C THR A 573 23.78 -26.89 -5.01
N LEU A 574 25.10 -27.03 -5.08
CA LEU A 574 25.99 -26.83 -3.92
C LEU A 574 25.95 -25.38 -3.40
N GLU A 575 25.68 -24.42 -4.26
CA GLU A 575 25.51 -23.01 -3.86
C GLU A 575 24.22 -22.81 -3.07
N GLU A 576 23.12 -23.45 -3.48
CA GLU A 576 21.87 -23.43 -2.74
C GLU A 576 22.01 -24.15 -1.40
N LEU A 577 22.72 -25.29 -1.37
CA LEU A 577 23.01 -26.03 -0.15
C LEU A 577 23.80 -25.20 0.86
N LYS A 578 24.65 -24.29 0.41
CA LYS A 578 25.42 -23.38 1.27
C LYS A 578 24.51 -22.41 2.06
N ASN A 579 23.31 -22.11 1.55
CA ASN A 579 22.36 -21.22 2.21
C ASN A 579 21.52 -21.90 3.30
N ILE A 580 21.65 -23.23 3.44
CA ILE A 580 20.95 -23.98 4.48
C ILE A 580 21.63 -23.75 5.83
N GLN A 581 20.83 -23.53 6.85
CA GLN A 581 21.30 -23.28 8.22
C GLN A 581 22.20 -24.43 8.72
N GLY A 582 23.36 -24.10 9.25
CA GLY A 582 24.34 -25.06 9.73
C GLY A 582 25.18 -25.77 8.64
N VAL A 583 25.05 -25.33 7.37
CA VAL A 583 25.86 -25.78 6.23
C VAL A 583 26.85 -24.72 5.84
N GLY A 584 28.05 -24.77 6.41
CA GLY A 584 29.15 -23.86 6.05
C GLY A 584 29.97 -24.37 4.86
N GLU A 585 30.86 -23.53 4.32
CA GLU A 585 31.74 -23.86 3.18
C GLU A 585 32.54 -25.17 3.34
N GLY A 586 32.96 -25.46 4.56
CA GLY A 586 33.67 -26.72 4.87
C GLY A 586 32.84 -27.96 4.61
N LYS A 587 31.52 -27.91 4.84
CA LYS A 587 30.60 -29.03 4.58
C LYS A 587 30.23 -29.15 3.12
N VAL A 588 30.07 -28.05 2.40
CA VAL A 588 29.78 -28.02 0.95
C VAL A 588 30.91 -28.61 0.14
N LYS A 589 32.16 -28.43 0.59
CA LYS A 589 33.36 -29.00 -0.06
C LYS A 589 33.54 -30.51 0.17
N GLN A 590 32.74 -31.11 1.05
CA GLN A 590 32.85 -32.54 1.30
C GLN A 590 32.18 -33.36 0.18
N PRO A 591 32.73 -34.51 -0.20
CA PRO A 591 32.17 -35.34 -1.28
C PRO A 591 30.71 -35.75 -1.06
N TYR A 592 30.28 -35.92 0.20
CA TYR A 592 28.92 -36.30 0.51
C TYR A 592 27.90 -35.18 0.23
N ALA A 593 28.32 -33.92 0.21
CA ALA A 593 27.37 -32.78 -0.06
C ALA A 593 26.71 -32.95 -1.45
N THR A 594 27.46 -33.41 -2.43
CA THR A 594 26.95 -33.67 -3.78
C THR A 594 25.87 -34.77 -3.77
N GLU A 595 26.02 -35.82 -2.94
CA GLU A 595 25.04 -36.89 -2.84
C GLU A 595 23.67 -36.41 -2.30
N PHE A 596 23.67 -35.45 -1.36
CA PHE A 596 22.45 -34.83 -0.85
C PHE A 596 21.78 -33.98 -1.93
N VAL A 597 22.56 -33.18 -2.63
CA VAL A 597 22.05 -32.33 -3.73
C VAL A 597 21.46 -33.20 -4.87
N GLU A 598 22.14 -34.27 -5.27
CA GLU A 598 21.66 -35.19 -6.30
C GLU A 598 20.38 -35.92 -5.88
N LEU A 599 20.28 -36.34 -4.62
CA LEU A 599 19.07 -36.94 -4.07
C LEU A 599 17.88 -35.98 -4.15
N ILE A 600 18.07 -34.73 -3.70
CA ILE A 600 17.04 -33.69 -3.72
C ILE A 600 16.64 -33.38 -5.16
N LYS A 601 17.61 -33.20 -6.05
CA LYS A 601 17.35 -32.93 -7.47
C LYS A 601 16.50 -34.03 -8.11
N LYS A 602 16.91 -35.29 -7.90
CA LYS A 602 16.18 -36.45 -8.40
C LYS A 602 14.76 -36.51 -7.86
N TYR A 603 14.60 -36.21 -6.57
CA TYR A 603 13.28 -36.21 -5.92
C TYR A 603 12.37 -35.11 -6.51
N CYS A 604 12.91 -33.91 -6.78
CA CYS A 604 12.16 -32.84 -7.41
C CYS A 604 11.74 -33.20 -8.85
N ASP A 605 12.64 -33.80 -9.63
CA ASP A 605 12.36 -34.23 -11.01
C ASP A 605 11.30 -35.34 -11.07
N GLU A 606 11.31 -36.28 -10.12
CA GLU A 606 10.36 -37.41 -10.06
C GLU A 606 8.96 -37.01 -9.56
N ASN A 607 8.83 -35.92 -8.81
CA ASN A 607 7.56 -35.46 -8.22
C ASN A 607 7.04 -34.15 -8.83
N ASP A 608 7.62 -33.67 -9.94
CA ASP A 608 7.25 -32.39 -10.60
C ASP A 608 7.19 -31.20 -9.63
N ILE A 609 8.15 -31.11 -8.69
CA ILE A 609 8.18 -30.08 -7.67
C ILE A 609 8.71 -28.76 -8.28
N GLU A 610 7.83 -27.76 -8.44
CA GLU A 610 8.24 -26.39 -8.76
C GLU A 610 8.91 -25.74 -7.54
N ARG A 611 10.23 -25.57 -7.61
CA ARG A 611 11.02 -25.01 -6.50
C ARG A 611 10.95 -23.50 -6.46
N GLN A 612 10.88 -22.96 -5.25
CA GLN A 612 10.88 -21.50 -5.01
C GLN A 612 12.19 -20.79 -5.46
N VAL A 613 13.27 -21.52 -5.67
CA VAL A 613 14.62 -20.98 -5.93
C VAL A 613 14.91 -20.70 -7.40
N ASP A 614 14.09 -21.15 -8.34
CA ASP A 614 14.33 -20.90 -9.77
C ASP A 614 14.11 -19.43 -10.20
N MET A 615 13.69 -18.56 -9.28
CA MET A 615 13.58 -17.13 -9.53
C MET A 615 14.83 -16.37 -9.04
N ARG A 616 15.79 -16.15 -9.92
CA ARG A 616 16.85 -15.17 -9.69
C ARG A 616 16.26 -13.76 -9.73
N VAL A 617 16.10 -13.13 -8.55
CA VAL A 617 15.73 -11.73 -8.46
C VAL A 617 16.94 -10.87 -8.76
N ARG A 618 16.90 -10.12 -9.87
CA ARG A 618 17.93 -9.13 -10.21
C ARG A 618 17.75 -7.90 -9.33
N THR A 619 18.78 -7.51 -8.61
CA THR A 619 18.79 -6.29 -7.80
C THR A 619 19.37 -5.13 -8.60
N VAL A 620 18.76 -3.96 -8.51
CA VAL A 620 19.35 -2.72 -9.01
C VAL A 620 20.32 -2.22 -7.95
N ALA A 621 21.59 -1.99 -8.33
CA ALA A 621 22.58 -1.40 -7.43
C ALA A 621 22.03 -0.07 -6.88
N LYS A 622 21.92 0.05 -5.57
CA LYS A 622 21.55 1.32 -4.93
C LYS A 622 22.70 2.30 -5.17
N LYS A 623 22.53 3.25 -6.07
CA LYS A 623 23.45 4.39 -6.18
C LYS A 623 23.27 5.21 -4.91
N SER A 624 24.21 5.09 -3.96
CA SER A 624 24.23 5.98 -2.80
C SER A 624 24.40 7.42 -3.33
N MET A 625 23.74 8.40 -2.72
CA MET A 625 23.91 9.80 -3.12
C MET A 625 25.39 10.24 -3.02
N LEU A 626 26.15 9.66 -2.11
CA LEU A 626 27.60 9.87 -1.95
C LEU A 626 28.35 9.37 -3.19
N LYS A 627 28.12 8.11 -3.62
CA LYS A 627 28.76 7.54 -4.82
C LYS A 627 28.48 8.36 -6.08
N VAL A 628 27.24 8.81 -6.26
CA VAL A 628 26.88 9.67 -7.41
C VAL A 628 27.61 11.01 -7.36
N LYS A 629 27.73 11.61 -6.18
CA LYS A 629 28.47 12.87 -6.02
C LYS A 629 29.97 12.67 -6.25
N ILE A 630 30.57 11.59 -5.76
CA ILE A 630 31.99 11.27 -6.01
C ILE A 630 32.23 11.12 -7.52
N ILE A 631 31.44 10.30 -8.22
CA ILE A 631 31.55 10.14 -9.67
C ILE A 631 31.44 11.48 -10.39
N GLN A 632 30.43 12.29 -10.09
CA GLN A 632 30.24 13.58 -10.72
C GLN A 632 31.37 14.58 -10.44
N SER A 633 32.02 14.50 -9.28
CA SER A 633 33.15 15.35 -8.93
C SER A 633 34.42 14.93 -9.66
N ILE A 634 34.67 13.62 -9.78
CA ILE A 634 35.76 13.06 -10.57
C ILE A 634 35.58 13.37 -12.05
N ASP A 635 34.37 13.25 -12.61
CA ASP A 635 34.06 13.64 -14.01
C ASP A 635 34.33 15.13 -14.28
N ARG A 636 34.27 15.97 -13.25
CA ARG A 636 34.60 17.40 -13.31
C ARG A 636 36.06 17.70 -13.01
N GLN A 637 36.87 16.66 -12.80
CA GLN A 637 38.30 16.78 -12.48
C GLN A 637 38.57 17.60 -11.20
N ILE A 638 37.70 17.44 -10.17
CA ILE A 638 37.95 18.06 -8.86
C ILE A 638 38.96 17.22 -8.11
N ALA A 639 39.94 17.86 -7.47
CA ALA A 639 40.97 17.17 -6.69
C ALA A 639 40.35 16.27 -5.61
N LEU A 640 40.90 15.07 -5.40
CA LEU A 640 40.30 14.08 -4.49
C LEU A 640 40.22 14.60 -3.05
N ASP A 641 41.22 15.39 -2.61
CA ASP A 641 41.21 16.05 -1.30
C ASP A 641 40.02 17.02 -1.14
N ASP A 642 39.72 17.76 -2.19
CA ASP A 642 38.57 18.68 -2.22
C ASP A 642 37.23 17.90 -2.20
N ILE A 643 37.18 16.74 -2.85
CA ILE A 643 36.02 15.85 -2.82
C ILE A 643 35.80 15.32 -1.40
N ALA A 644 36.85 14.85 -0.73
CA ALA A 644 36.79 14.38 0.66
C ALA A 644 36.26 15.48 1.59
N ASN A 645 36.83 16.67 1.52
CA ASN A 645 36.44 17.82 2.31
C ASN A 645 34.97 18.23 2.02
N ALA A 646 34.55 18.28 0.76
CA ALA A 646 33.20 18.66 0.36
C ALA A 646 32.11 17.63 0.79
N GLN A 647 32.48 16.35 0.95
CA GLN A 647 31.57 15.31 1.42
C GLN A 647 31.67 15.08 2.94
N GLY A 648 32.65 15.70 3.64
CA GLY A 648 32.85 15.58 5.08
C GLY A 648 33.37 14.20 5.51
N ILE A 649 34.13 13.54 4.65
CA ILE A 649 34.79 12.24 4.89
C ILE A 649 36.31 12.41 4.84
N ASP A 650 37.03 11.52 5.49
CA ASP A 650 38.49 11.53 5.37
C ASP A 650 38.97 10.96 4.01
N PHE A 651 40.25 11.15 3.71
CA PHE A 651 40.81 10.73 2.40
C PHE A 651 40.80 9.22 2.25
N ASP A 652 41.08 8.48 3.31
CA ASP A 652 41.04 7.03 3.35
C ASP A 652 39.65 6.46 3.09
N GLU A 653 38.63 7.10 3.69
CA GLU A 653 37.24 6.76 3.47
C GLU A 653 36.80 7.08 2.03
N LEU A 654 37.29 8.20 1.45
CA LEU A 654 37.04 8.53 0.04
C LEU A 654 37.68 7.48 -0.89
N LEU A 655 38.94 7.10 -0.68
CA LEU A 655 39.60 6.07 -1.49
C LEU A 655 38.86 4.74 -1.41
N SER A 656 38.37 4.36 -0.23
CA SER A 656 37.58 3.15 -0.03
C SER A 656 36.24 3.18 -0.81
N GLU A 657 35.59 4.33 -0.86
CA GLU A 657 34.36 4.52 -1.66
C GLU A 657 34.65 4.51 -3.17
N ILE A 658 35.78 5.10 -3.62
CA ILE A 658 36.23 5.06 -5.02
C ILE A 658 36.53 3.64 -5.44
N GLU A 659 37.29 2.87 -4.64
CA GLU A 659 37.53 1.46 -4.86
C GLU A 659 36.22 0.66 -5.00
N ALA A 660 35.29 0.85 -4.09
CA ALA A 660 33.96 0.21 -4.14
C ALA A 660 33.16 0.59 -5.40
N ILE A 661 33.35 1.79 -5.95
CA ILE A 661 32.75 2.23 -7.21
C ILE A 661 33.40 1.50 -8.40
N VAL A 662 34.71 1.43 -8.45
CA VAL A 662 35.45 0.74 -9.52
C VAL A 662 35.18 -0.77 -9.50
N TYR A 663 35.23 -1.41 -8.33
CA TYR A 663 34.87 -2.84 -8.19
C TYR A 663 33.40 -3.15 -8.55
N SER A 664 32.51 -2.14 -8.52
CA SER A 664 31.13 -2.31 -9.00
C SER A 664 30.97 -2.22 -10.52
N GLY A 665 32.07 -2.06 -11.29
CA GLY A 665 32.08 -1.95 -12.74
C GLY A 665 31.86 -0.53 -13.27
N THR A 666 32.13 0.51 -12.49
CA THR A 666 32.04 1.91 -12.94
C THR A 666 33.44 2.43 -13.26
N LYS A 667 33.67 2.84 -14.51
CA LYS A 667 34.93 3.48 -14.89
C LYS A 667 35.06 4.87 -14.30
N LEU A 668 36.23 5.15 -13.72
CA LEU A 668 36.60 6.45 -13.18
C LEU A 668 37.93 6.86 -13.76
N ASN A 669 38.07 8.09 -14.22
CA ASN A 669 39.36 8.62 -14.66
C ASN A 669 39.89 9.57 -13.57
N ILE A 670 40.97 9.12 -12.91
CA ILE A 670 41.68 9.87 -11.87
C ILE A 670 43.10 10.30 -12.33
N ASP A 671 43.42 10.19 -13.62
CA ASP A 671 44.74 10.53 -14.16
C ASP A 671 45.15 11.97 -13.82
N TYR A 672 44.22 12.92 -13.93
CA TYR A 672 44.44 14.31 -13.60
C TYR A 672 44.96 14.52 -12.17
N PHE A 673 44.52 13.67 -11.21
CA PHE A 673 45.00 13.74 -9.82
C PHE A 673 46.32 13.00 -9.65
N LEU A 674 46.47 11.84 -10.29
CA LEU A 674 47.75 11.08 -10.26
C LEU A 674 48.91 11.90 -10.80
N GLU A 675 48.76 12.55 -11.95
CA GLU A 675 49.77 13.43 -12.56
C GLU A 675 50.11 14.65 -11.69
N GLU A 676 49.24 15.07 -10.80
CA GLU A 676 49.47 16.16 -9.86
C GLU A 676 50.28 15.73 -8.62
N VAL A 677 50.04 14.49 -8.13
CA VAL A 677 50.55 14.02 -6.82
C VAL A 677 51.73 13.02 -6.92
N MET A 678 52.01 12.48 -8.13
CA MET A 678 53.01 11.45 -8.36
C MET A 678 53.81 11.70 -9.64
N ASP A 679 55.07 11.28 -9.63
CA ASP A 679 55.91 11.27 -10.84
C ASP A 679 55.45 10.16 -11.80
N GLU A 680 55.56 10.40 -13.11
CA GLU A 680 55.13 9.47 -14.17
C GLU A 680 55.85 8.10 -14.06
N ASP A 681 57.15 8.11 -13.72
CA ASP A 681 57.92 6.87 -13.51
C ASP A 681 57.35 6.01 -12.37
N HIS A 682 56.85 6.62 -11.27
CA HIS A 682 56.23 5.91 -10.16
C HIS A 682 54.87 5.32 -10.54
N ILE A 683 54.10 6.03 -11.35
CA ILE A 683 52.80 5.55 -11.85
C ILE A 683 52.99 4.32 -12.72
N ASP A 684 53.97 4.38 -13.64
CA ASP A 684 54.26 3.30 -14.57
C ASP A 684 54.78 2.06 -13.83
N ASP A 685 55.72 2.19 -12.90
CA ASP A 685 56.28 1.09 -12.13
C ASP A 685 55.21 0.34 -11.32
N ILE A 686 54.33 1.05 -10.65
CA ILE A 686 53.23 0.45 -9.86
C ILE A 686 52.15 -0.15 -10.79
N TYR A 687 51.88 0.50 -11.92
CA TYR A 687 50.92 0.01 -12.90
C TYR A 687 51.40 -1.31 -13.54
N ASP A 688 52.66 -1.38 -13.96
CA ASP A 688 53.26 -2.58 -14.53
C ASP A 688 53.32 -3.72 -13.50
N TYR A 689 53.55 -3.42 -12.22
CA TYR A 689 53.43 -4.40 -11.16
C TYR A 689 52.06 -5.05 -11.12
N PHE A 690 50.96 -4.27 -11.16
CA PHE A 690 49.60 -4.82 -11.16
C PHE A 690 49.23 -5.52 -12.46
N ALA A 691 49.86 -5.16 -13.58
CA ALA A 691 49.66 -5.83 -14.86
C ALA A 691 50.29 -7.25 -14.87
N ASP A 692 51.41 -7.45 -14.16
CA ASP A 692 52.12 -8.71 -14.09
C ASP A 692 51.78 -9.56 -12.84
N SER A 693 51.12 -9.00 -11.85
CA SER A 693 50.78 -9.65 -10.58
C SER A 693 49.55 -10.56 -10.67
N ASP A 694 49.63 -11.72 -9.99
CA ASP A 694 48.48 -12.64 -9.85
C ASP A 694 47.45 -12.18 -8.78
N THR A 695 47.68 -11.05 -8.09
CA THR A 695 46.85 -10.56 -7.01
C THR A 695 46.81 -9.04 -6.96
N ASP A 696 45.64 -8.47 -6.62
CA ASP A 696 45.47 -7.04 -6.41
C ASP A 696 45.53 -6.60 -4.92
N ARG A 697 46.07 -7.47 -4.04
CA ARG A 697 46.15 -7.20 -2.62
C ARG A 697 47.23 -6.16 -2.29
N LEU A 698 46.83 -5.05 -1.66
CA LEU A 698 47.70 -3.96 -1.24
C LEU A 698 48.87 -4.43 -0.38
N SER A 699 48.63 -5.32 0.59
CA SER A 699 49.67 -5.81 1.48
C SER A 699 50.75 -6.60 0.75
N VAL A 700 50.42 -7.29 -0.34
CA VAL A 700 51.38 -8.03 -1.18
C VAL A 700 52.14 -7.05 -2.07
N ALA A 701 51.43 -6.10 -2.67
CA ALA A 701 52.06 -5.07 -3.49
C ALA A 701 53.07 -4.24 -2.68
N GLN A 702 52.72 -3.88 -1.46
CA GLN A 702 53.58 -3.10 -0.56
C GLN A 702 54.86 -3.88 -0.14
N GLU A 703 54.76 -5.20 0.04
CA GLU A 703 55.88 -6.06 0.37
C GLU A 703 56.83 -6.29 -0.85
N GLU A 704 56.25 -6.47 -2.05
CA GLU A 704 56.98 -6.77 -3.28
C GLU A 704 57.62 -5.53 -3.92
N LEU A 705 56.97 -4.35 -3.80
CA LEU A 705 57.52 -3.07 -4.26
C LEU A 705 58.57 -2.46 -3.29
N GLY A 706 58.91 -3.17 -2.23
CA GLY A 706 60.08 -2.91 -1.38
C GLY A 706 60.05 -1.65 -0.51
N GLY A 707 58.88 -1.00 -0.35
CA GLY A 707 58.73 0.18 0.49
C GLY A 707 59.23 1.50 -0.13
N ASP A 708 59.47 1.52 -1.44
CA ASP A 708 59.86 2.72 -2.17
C ASP A 708 58.63 3.64 -2.46
N TYR A 709 57.39 3.07 -2.32
CA TYR A 709 56.14 3.76 -2.55
C TYR A 709 55.26 3.73 -1.30
N SER A 710 54.49 4.79 -1.05
CA SER A 710 53.52 4.85 0.04
C SER A 710 52.27 4.00 -0.25
N GLU A 711 51.56 3.60 0.80
CA GLU A 711 50.32 2.83 0.66
C GLU A 711 49.28 3.56 -0.20
N ASP A 712 49.18 4.89 -0.05
CA ASP A 712 48.25 5.70 -0.81
C ASP A 712 48.62 5.78 -2.30
N GLU A 713 49.90 5.87 -2.65
CA GLU A 713 50.38 5.83 -4.04
C GLU A 713 50.03 4.50 -4.71
N ILE A 714 50.35 3.39 -4.05
CA ILE A 714 50.01 2.03 -4.55
C ILE A 714 48.47 1.90 -4.72
N ARG A 715 47.73 2.43 -3.81
CA ARG A 715 46.28 2.36 -3.80
C ARG A 715 45.63 3.19 -4.92
N LEU A 716 46.12 4.39 -5.15
CA LEU A 716 45.68 5.26 -6.24
C LEU A 716 45.95 4.66 -7.62
N VAL A 717 47.15 4.13 -7.85
CA VAL A 717 47.49 3.51 -9.14
C VAL A 717 46.75 2.18 -9.32
N ARG A 718 46.49 1.43 -8.25
CA ARG A 718 45.58 0.25 -8.30
C ARG A 718 44.18 0.62 -8.74
N ILE A 719 43.64 1.73 -8.24
CA ILE A 719 42.31 2.24 -8.66
C ILE A 719 42.31 2.53 -10.17
N LYS A 720 43.34 3.21 -10.69
CA LYS A 720 43.54 3.46 -12.12
C LYS A 720 43.57 2.15 -12.91
N PHE A 721 44.41 1.22 -12.53
CA PHE A 721 44.56 -0.09 -13.16
C PHE A 721 43.24 -0.86 -13.21
N LEU A 722 42.54 -0.98 -12.08
CA LEU A 722 41.26 -1.66 -12.00
C LEU A 722 40.16 -0.96 -12.83
N SER A 723 40.18 0.37 -12.89
CA SER A 723 39.23 1.14 -13.69
C SER A 723 39.42 0.93 -15.20
N GLU A 724 40.65 0.73 -15.64
CA GLU A 724 40.99 0.52 -17.04
C GLU A 724 40.86 -0.93 -17.49
N MET A 725 41.34 -1.88 -16.68
CA MET A 725 41.53 -3.28 -17.08
C MET A 725 40.42 -4.22 -16.63
N ALA A 726 39.74 -3.94 -15.52
CA ALA A 726 38.75 -4.86 -14.95
C ALA A 726 37.29 -4.56 -15.42
N ASN A 727 37.08 -3.55 -16.27
CA ASN A 727 35.74 -3.13 -16.71
C ASN A 727 35.57 -3.20 -18.23
#